data_9e6bf2a4468f8c479cbfe39888dcfa25
#
_entry.id   9e6bf2a4468f8c479cbfe39888dcfa25
#
_cell.length_a   1.000
_cell.length_b   1.000
_cell.length_c   1.000
_cell.angle_alpha   90.00
_cell.angle_beta   90.00
_cell.angle_gamma   90.00
#
_symmetry.space_group_name_H-M   'P 1'
#
loop_
_entity.id
_entity.type
_entity.pdbx_description
1 polymer ?
#
loop_
_entity_poly.entity_id
_entity_poly.type
_entity_poly.pdbx_seq_one_letter_code
_entity_poly.pdbx_strand_id
1 'polypeptide(L)'
;MKSKSFSKILLFTLTVAGGSSTVFAEEAADTIATGANKGEERNVMLNASDATKPREIQIGLPSEDVNVYENGLPAVYSSSVHQLARHWRSDASLQDVGLITPMESAIKTGNIAYSIDSHSKLGQKEFKGIVNYRTNLFGWQNFDMNVSGGISDKWLYTASVYQNFDPGSFKPKFTDFSDRTQLYHAGVTRLLERGSISILYKYSKSNGLGSMVNAAPFIYVGDGSVKEIPGFTLGTTSYAPLGGQFKYMDVMDGKIKTGQWGDFTNNRAHEVSALFDYTLGNGYQLNLRAKFMDAPQANYVDFGGSSIFKATAADNLFKDGSDTPYTGLAEGRRTWLHIGKVMNTLFTGEASKRFGNHDLRLGLNEWYYNLDYHSSSFQWTGTVSAYPDILEKRYDDGTSDKFRGFNELSPEYTKGYENKLALYITDSWTVTPKLNLYFGGRLEYYRMSADQIPFERYSGFHIGDTHTYADGTTVKIEPRRVIKNKLNYAATLQGTYQFTKNFGVTADATVATRFPRINEYAGTGPTDEQYKRVTIPLIRGGITYKNRFIDLTSMVTYISKSNNIDQQNVTKPGTTQSKTTLLIYGIQTLGWTTSAEIHPFKGFNLHALFTYQKPTYKDYFIKSPFEGVPDLNANGNTVKEIPQILIELDPSYNITDDIRLWLSFRYFGKTYANLTNALYFNGRWETFGGVTWNVNRHLTVGATVINFLNQKGASGTINGAELISKEEAGKYSNFYMSGSYLRPFTVEFSTTFKF
;
A
#
# COMPACT_ATOMS: atom_id res chain seq x y z
N MET A 1 8.98 45.74 -4.39
CA MET A 1 8.58 44.53 -5.14
C MET A 1 9.64 43.43 -5.06
N LYS A 2 9.87 42.77 -3.93
CA LYS A 2 10.89 41.67 -3.81
C LYS A 2 10.62 40.78 -2.59
N SER A 3 9.39 40.56 -2.17
CA SER A 3 9.11 39.73 -0.97
C SER A 3 8.33 38.42 -1.25
N LYS A 4 8.02 38.12 -2.51
CA LYS A 4 7.18 36.97 -2.88
C LYS A 4 7.94 35.67 -3.15
N SER A 5 9.30 35.71 -3.21
CA SER A 5 10.09 34.51 -3.54
C SER A 5 10.54 33.71 -2.30
N PHE A 6 10.55 34.35 -1.13
CA PHE A 6 11.02 33.70 0.10
C PHE A 6 9.99 32.76 0.75
N SER A 7 8.73 32.96 0.43
CA SER A 7 7.61 32.15 0.94
C SER A 7 7.59 30.72 0.42
N LYS A 8 8.13 30.48 -0.77
CA LYS A 8 7.99 29.19 -1.48
C LYS A 8 8.95 28.09 -1.02
N ILE A 9 10.07 28.41 -0.36
CA ILE A 9 11.05 27.41 0.08
C ILE A 9 10.80 26.95 1.51
N LEU A 10 10.40 27.87 2.35
CA LEU A 10 9.88 27.53 3.68
C LEU A 10 8.61 26.67 3.53
N LEU A 11 7.91 26.83 2.41
CA LEU A 11 6.70 26.10 2.05
C LEU A 11 6.94 24.62 1.79
N PHE A 12 8.12 24.14 1.36
CA PHE A 12 8.32 22.74 1.10
C PHE A 12 8.51 21.90 2.39
N THR A 13 8.94 22.52 3.48
CA THR A 13 8.91 21.93 4.83
C THR A 13 7.74 22.39 5.69
N LEU A 14 7.07 23.47 5.32
CA LEU A 14 6.00 24.14 6.09
C LEU A 14 4.67 24.27 5.33
N THR A 15 4.61 24.09 4.00
CA THR A 15 3.36 24.21 3.23
C THR A 15 2.44 23.02 3.33
N VAL A 16 2.91 21.94 3.96
CA VAL A 16 2.00 20.91 4.41
C VAL A 16 1.20 21.40 5.64
N ALA A 17 1.58 22.50 6.26
CA ALA A 17 0.97 22.98 7.49
C ALA A 17 0.09 24.23 7.36
N GLY A 18 -0.20 24.76 6.17
CA GLY A 18 -0.96 25.99 6.23
C GLY A 18 -1.44 26.57 4.92
N GLY A 19 -2.56 26.08 4.52
CA GLY A 19 -3.39 26.47 3.43
C GLY A 19 -3.50 27.93 3.08
N SER A 20 -3.60 28.15 1.88
CA SER A 20 -4.59 28.90 1.15
C SER A 20 -4.63 28.29 -0.23
N SER A 21 -5.57 27.45 -0.36
CA SER A 21 -5.85 26.48 -1.40
C SER A 21 -6.33 27.05 -2.73
N THR A 22 -6.07 28.31 -3.06
CA THR A 22 -6.69 28.91 -4.26
C THR A 22 -5.77 29.10 -5.46
N VAL A 23 -4.47 28.87 -5.32
CA VAL A 23 -3.52 29.02 -6.45
C VAL A 23 -2.93 27.68 -6.92
N PHE A 24 -2.97 26.64 -6.10
CA PHE A 24 -2.43 25.31 -6.42
C PHE A 24 -3.44 24.37 -7.06
N ALA A 25 -4.72 24.64 -6.96
CA ALA A 25 -5.80 23.78 -7.42
C ALA A 25 -5.87 23.63 -8.95
N GLU A 26 -5.56 24.67 -9.69
CA GLU A 26 -5.62 24.65 -11.16
C GLU A 26 -4.42 23.92 -11.78
N GLU A 27 -3.28 23.91 -11.08
CA GLU A 27 -2.06 23.22 -11.51
C GLU A 27 -2.02 21.73 -11.17
N ALA A 28 -2.62 21.30 -10.06
CA ALA A 28 -2.66 19.91 -9.65
C ALA A 28 -3.63 19.05 -10.48
N ALA A 29 -4.74 19.63 -10.94
CA ALA A 29 -5.68 18.95 -11.84
C ALA A 29 -5.03 18.56 -13.17
N ASP A 30 -4.11 19.39 -13.69
CA ASP A 30 -3.36 19.11 -14.92
C ASP A 30 -2.36 17.96 -14.72
N THR A 31 -1.79 17.82 -13.53
CA THR A 31 -0.80 16.80 -13.21
C THR A 31 -1.43 15.41 -13.11
N ILE A 32 -2.64 15.28 -12.55
CA ILE A 32 -3.39 14.02 -12.47
C ILE A 32 -3.84 13.57 -13.86
N ALA A 33 -4.30 14.50 -14.69
CA ALA A 33 -4.82 14.19 -16.01
C ALA A 33 -3.75 13.79 -17.03
N THR A 34 -2.52 14.25 -16.89
CA THR A 34 -1.46 14.07 -17.87
C THR A 34 -0.34 13.13 -17.43
N GLY A 35 -0.32 12.69 -16.17
CA GLY A 35 0.80 11.92 -15.61
C GLY A 35 2.13 12.70 -15.58
N ALA A 36 2.09 14.00 -15.85
CA ALA A 36 3.26 14.85 -15.92
C ALA A 36 3.54 15.49 -14.55
N ASN A 37 4.70 15.20 -13.98
CA ASN A 37 5.18 15.85 -12.76
C ASN A 37 5.69 17.26 -13.04
N LYS A 38 5.36 18.18 -12.18
CA LYS A 38 5.96 19.52 -12.15
C LYS A 38 7.26 19.59 -11.33
N GLY A 39 7.99 18.49 -11.18
CA GLY A 39 9.28 18.46 -10.51
C GLY A 39 9.29 18.71 -9.00
N GLU A 40 8.20 19.13 -8.42
CA GLU A 40 8.10 19.45 -6.98
C GLU A 40 7.47 18.32 -6.16
N GLU A 41 6.81 17.35 -6.78
CA GLU A 41 6.18 16.22 -6.12
C GLU A 41 6.70 14.90 -6.68
N ARG A 42 7.15 14.01 -5.79
CA ARG A 42 7.46 12.63 -6.14
C ARG A 42 6.23 12.01 -6.76
N ASN A 43 6.31 11.55 -8.01
CA ASN A 43 5.14 10.93 -8.64
C ASN A 43 4.80 9.60 -7.95
N VAL A 44 3.98 9.69 -6.91
CA VAL A 44 3.58 8.55 -6.09
C VAL A 44 2.63 7.60 -6.79
N MET A 45 2.00 8.04 -7.89
CA MET A 45 1.08 7.23 -8.68
C MET A 45 1.77 6.41 -9.78
N LEU A 46 3.04 6.70 -10.13
CA LEU A 46 3.82 5.88 -11.04
C LEU A 46 4.36 4.66 -10.31
N ASN A 47 3.76 3.50 -10.51
CA ASN A 47 4.13 2.24 -9.91
C ASN A 47 4.43 1.20 -11.01
N ALA A 48 5.65 0.65 -11.01
CA ALA A 48 6.09 -0.31 -12.02
C ALA A 48 5.56 -1.73 -11.78
N SER A 49 5.13 -2.03 -10.57
CA SER A 49 4.58 -3.35 -10.21
C SER A 49 3.06 -3.38 -10.33
N ASP A 50 2.37 -2.33 -9.88
CA ASP A 50 0.91 -2.29 -9.80
C ASP A 50 0.36 -0.91 -10.20
N ALA A 51 -0.37 -0.83 -11.31
CA ALA A 51 -0.98 0.42 -11.79
C ALA A 51 -2.15 0.90 -10.94
N THR A 52 -2.68 0.07 -10.06
CA THR A 52 -3.92 0.34 -9.34
C THR A 52 -3.73 1.05 -8.01
N LYS A 53 -2.50 1.16 -7.54
CA LYS A 53 -2.17 1.76 -6.25
C LYS A 53 -0.91 2.63 -6.29
N PRO A 54 -0.78 3.55 -5.32
CA PRO A 54 0.45 4.32 -5.14
C PRO A 54 1.67 3.42 -4.97
N ARG A 55 2.85 3.93 -5.35
CA ARG A 55 4.11 3.27 -5.03
C ARG A 55 4.45 3.42 -3.55
N GLU A 56 5.26 2.51 -3.03
CA GLU A 56 5.83 2.65 -1.71
C GLU A 56 6.87 3.79 -1.66
N ILE A 57 6.84 4.55 -0.55
CA ILE A 57 7.86 5.54 -0.23
C ILE A 57 8.53 5.09 1.07
N GLN A 58 9.66 4.41 0.94
CA GLN A 58 10.36 3.82 2.07
C GLN A 58 11.04 4.88 2.93
N ILE A 59 10.91 4.72 4.24
CA ILE A 59 11.55 5.56 5.26
C ILE A 59 12.53 4.77 6.14
N GLY A 60 12.97 3.61 5.67
CA GLY A 60 13.87 2.72 6.40
C GLY A 60 13.17 1.73 7.34
N LEU A 61 11.85 1.65 7.30
CA LEU A 61 11.05 0.63 7.97
C LEU A 61 10.35 -0.23 6.91
N PRO A 62 10.02 -1.50 7.22
CA PRO A 62 9.06 -2.25 6.41
C PRO A 62 7.80 -1.40 6.30
N SER A 63 7.43 -1.05 5.08
CA SER A 63 6.24 -0.25 4.83
C SER A 63 5.07 -1.17 4.57
N GLU A 64 3.98 -0.85 5.21
CA GLU A 64 2.66 -1.21 4.72
C GLU A 64 2.35 -0.36 3.48
N ASP A 65 1.30 -0.69 2.73
CA ASP A 65 0.80 0.15 1.64
C ASP A 65 0.65 1.60 2.10
N VAL A 66 0.97 2.54 1.22
CA VAL A 66 0.86 3.97 1.52
C VAL A 66 -0.57 4.29 1.94
N ASN A 67 -0.73 4.90 3.11
CA ASN A 67 -2.04 5.32 3.59
C ASN A 67 -2.57 6.46 2.71
N VAL A 68 -3.83 6.36 2.31
CA VAL A 68 -4.52 7.38 1.53
C VAL A 68 -5.67 7.96 2.34
N TYR A 69 -5.70 9.27 2.36
CA TYR A 69 -6.77 10.07 2.92
C TYR A 69 -7.53 10.76 1.79
N GLU A 70 -8.82 10.91 1.95
CA GLU A 70 -9.67 11.69 1.05
C GLU A 70 -10.41 12.73 1.90
N ASN A 71 -10.17 14.00 1.60
CA ASN A 71 -10.67 15.14 2.37
C ASN A 71 -10.27 15.09 3.87
N GLY A 72 -9.06 14.61 4.18
CA GLY A 72 -8.55 14.47 5.55
C GLY A 72 -9.09 13.29 6.34
N LEU A 73 -9.86 12.37 5.71
CA LEU A 73 -10.37 11.15 6.31
C LEU A 73 -9.78 9.91 5.64
N PRO A 74 -9.47 8.82 6.37
CA PRO A 74 -8.99 7.59 5.75
C PRO A 74 -9.88 7.11 4.61
N ALA A 75 -9.31 6.89 3.42
CA ALA A 75 -10.06 6.42 2.26
C ALA A 75 -10.64 5.02 2.47
N VAL A 76 -9.87 4.16 3.14
CA VAL A 76 -10.26 2.78 3.46
C VAL A 76 -9.83 2.40 4.87
N TYR A 77 -10.46 1.36 5.42
CA TYR A 77 -9.93 0.62 6.55
C TYR A 77 -9.02 -0.47 6.03
N SER A 78 -7.71 -0.22 5.96
CA SER A 78 -6.76 -1.19 5.39
C SER A 78 -6.85 -2.53 6.10
N SER A 79 -7.34 -3.54 5.40
CA SER A 79 -7.48 -4.92 5.85
C SER A 79 -7.46 -5.86 4.64
N SER A 80 -7.34 -7.17 4.88
CA SER A 80 -7.36 -8.18 3.83
C SER A 80 -8.64 -8.18 2.99
N VAL A 81 -9.76 -7.70 3.54
CA VAL A 81 -11.05 -7.59 2.83
C VAL A 81 -11.35 -6.19 2.31
N HIS A 82 -10.65 -5.15 2.75
CA HIS A 82 -10.94 -3.77 2.39
C HIS A 82 -9.72 -3.08 1.78
N GLN A 83 -9.49 -3.32 0.51
CA GLN A 83 -8.30 -2.85 -0.20
C GLN A 83 -8.53 -1.49 -0.87
N LEU A 84 -7.51 -0.62 -0.82
CA LEU A 84 -7.53 0.71 -1.41
C LEU A 84 -7.96 0.70 -2.88
N ALA A 85 -7.34 -0.14 -3.69
CA ALA A 85 -7.59 -0.25 -5.12
C ALA A 85 -9.02 -0.61 -5.51
N ARG A 86 -9.87 -0.98 -4.56
CA ARG A 86 -11.29 -1.30 -4.78
C ARG A 86 -12.21 -0.09 -4.63
N HIS A 87 -11.76 0.95 -3.90
CA HIS A 87 -12.63 2.05 -3.45
C HIS A 87 -12.08 3.43 -3.76
N TRP A 88 -10.80 3.53 -4.06
CA TRP A 88 -10.13 4.78 -4.38
C TRP A 88 -9.24 4.64 -5.60
N ARG A 89 -9.27 5.63 -6.46
CA ARG A 89 -8.41 5.80 -7.64
C ARG A 89 -8.06 7.27 -7.77
N SER A 90 -6.88 7.56 -8.32
CA SER A 90 -6.57 8.91 -8.77
C SER A 90 -7.30 9.18 -10.09
N ASP A 91 -8.46 9.83 -10.02
CA ASP A 91 -9.37 10.06 -11.14
C ASP A 91 -9.86 11.52 -11.23
N ALA A 92 -10.68 11.83 -12.21
CA ALA A 92 -11.19 13.16 -12.47
C ALA A 92 -12.13 13.71 -11.38
N SER A 93 -12.57 12.91 -10.41
CA SER A 93 -13.36 13.37 -9.25
C SER A 93 -12.52 14.14 -8.23
N LEU A 94 -11.20 13.95 -8.27
CA LEU A 94 -10.27 14.62 -7.37
C LEU A 94 -9.82 15.96 -7.95
N GLN A 95 -9.70 16.95 -7.08
CA GLN A 95 -9.16 18.25 -7.40
C GLN A 95 -7.63 18.24 -7.34
N ASP A 96 -7.10 17.63 -6.31
CA ASP A 96 -5.66 17.49 -6.08
C ASP A 96 -5.35 16.20 -5.31
N VAL A 97 -4.08 15.80 -5.37
CA VAL A 97 -3.49 14.70 -4.63
C VAL A 97 -2.14 15.17 -4.10
N GLY A 98 -2.00 15.31 -2.80
CA GLY A 98 -0.78 15.78 -2.13
C GLY A 98 -0.13 14.69 -1.28
N LEU A 99 1.14 14.92 -0.91
CA LEU A 99 1.92 14.06 -0.04
C LEU A 99 1.97 14.66 1.37
N ILE A 100 1.56 13.88 2.37
CA ILE A 100 1.67 14.22 3.79
C ILE A 100 3.00 13.70 4.34
N THR A 101 3.75 14.56 5.04
CA THR A 101 5.03 14.18 5.65
C THR A 101 4.83 13.25 6.86
N PRO A 102 5.85 12.45 7.24
CA PRO A 102 5.76 11.59 8.41
C PRO A 102 5.46 12.34 9.72
N MET A 103 5.95 13.57 9.88
CA MET A 103 5.69 14.40 11.07
C MET A 103 4.23 14.80 11.17
N GLU A 104 3.67 15.30 10.07
CA GLU A 104 2.27 15.70 10.02
C GLU A 104 1.33 14.49 10.15
N SER A 105 1.67 13.38 9.48
CA SER A 105 0.96 12.11 9.61
C SER A 105 0.93 11.65 11.07
N ALA A 106 2.05 11.75 11.81
CA ALA A 106 2.13 11.38 13.23
C ALA A 106 1.11 12.13 14.08
N ILE A 107 0.95 13.44 13.84
CA ILE A 107 0.05 14.27 14.64
C ILE A 107 -1.41 14.12 14.17
N LYS A 108 -1.68 14.16 12.88
CA LYS A 108 -3.05 14.07 12.36
C LYS A 108 -3.64 12.66 12.47
N THR A 109 -2.83 11.62 12.34
CA THR A 109 -3.30 10.23 12.19
C THR A 109 -2.75 9.24 13.21
N GLY A 110 -1.67 9.58 13.91
CA GLY A 110 -0.96 8.70 14.84
C GLY A 110 0.07 7.76 14.17
N ASN A 111 0.36 7.91 12.89
CA ASN A 111 1.31 7.05 12.15
C ASN A 111 2.53 7.85 11.65
N ILE A 112 3.73 7.29 11.80
CA ILE A 112 4.94 7.83 11.17
C ILE A 112 5.14 7.11 9.82
N ALA A 113 4.54 7.69 8.77
CA ALA A 113 4.68 7.22 7.40
C ALA A 113 4.40 8.39 6.44
N TYR A 114 4.89 8.31 5.22
CA TYR A 114 4.35 9.13 4.15
C TYR A 114 2.90 8.69 3.89
N SER A 115 2.05 9.64 3.63
CA SER A 115 0.64 9.40 3.31
C SER A 115 0.21 10.30 2.17
N ILE A 116 -0.84 9.92 1.47
CA ILE A 116 -1.44 10.73 0.42
C ILE A 116 -2.70 11.37 1.00
N ASP A 117 -2.87 12.67 0.81
CA ASP A 117 -4.15 13.35 1.01
C ASP A 117 -4.69 13.79 -0.34
N SER A 118 -5.92 13.44 -0.61
CA SER A 118 -6.63 13.78 -1.83
C SER A 118 -7.87 14.59 -1.51
N HIS A 119 -8.20 15.55 -2.37
CA HIS A 119 -9.36 16.40 -2.17
C HIS A 119 -10.35 16.23 -3.32
N SER A 120 -11.61 16.05 -2.99
CA SER A 120 -12.70 15.91 -3.96
C SER A 120 -13.04 17.25 -4.60
N LYS A 121 -13.41 17.25 -5.89
CA LYS A 121 -14.03 18.40 -6.54
C LYS A 121 -15.41 18.67 -5.96
N LEU A 122 -15.66 19.90 -5.51
CA LEU A 122 -16.88 20.27 -4.79
C LEU A 122 -17.92 21.00 -5.67
N GLY A 123 -17.60 21.27 -6.92
CA GLY A 123 -18.39 22.09 -7.80
C GLY A 123 -17.89 23.53 -7.88
N GLN A 124 -18.36 24.25 -8.88
CA GLN A 124 -17.99 25.65 -9.17
C GLN A 124 -19.14 26.37 -9.87
N LYS A 125 -19.07 27.72 -9.96
CA LYS A 125 -20.17 28.50 -10.53
C LYS A 125 -20.31 28.32 -12.03
N GLU A 126 -19.20 28.33 -12.75
CA GLU A 126 -19.14 28.11 -14.19
C GLU A 126 -19.25 26.62 -14.50
N PHE A 127 -19.93 26.28 -15.60
CA PHE A 127 -19.95 24.91 -16.09
C PHE A 127 -18.57 24.56 -16.65
N LYS A 128 -17.97 23.50 -16.12
CA LYS A 128 -16.69 22.93 -16.60
C LYS A 128 -16.76 21.41 -16.58
N GLY A 129 -16.06 20.83 -17.51
CA GLY A 129 -15.92 19.40 -17.57
C GLY A 129 -14.52 18.97 -17.99
N ILE A 130 -14.17 17.77 -17.61
CA ILE A 130 -12.96 17.06 -18.05
C ILE A 130 -13.34 15.63 -18.39
N VAL A 131 -12.81 15.14 -19.50
CA VAL A 131 -12.95 13.76 -19.95
C VAL A 131 -11.55 13.22 -20.23
N ASN A 132 -11.19 12.13 -19.61
CA ASN A 132 -9.94 11.42 -19.83
C ASN A 132 -10.21 10.03 -20.42
N TYR A 133 -9.41 9.64 -21.40
CA TYR A 133 -9.37 8.29 -21.89
C TYR A 133 -7.92 7.81 -21.97
N ARG A 134 -7.67 6.60 -21.48
CA ARG A 134 -6.34 5.98 -21.49
C ARG A 134 -6.44 4.54 -21.98
N THR A 135 -5.44 4.09 -22.71
CA THR A 135 -5.34 2.72 -23.20
C THR A 135 -3.90 2.28 -23.30
N ASN A 136 -3.64 0.98 -23.37
CA ASN A 136 -2.31 0.44 -23.58
C ASN A 136 -2.28 -0.72 -24.58
N LEU A 137 -1.08 -1.21 -24.89
CA LEU A 137 -0.84 -2.29 -25.85
C LEU A 137 -1.47 -3.64 -25.48
N PHE A 138 -1.83 -3.83 -24.20
CA PHE A 138 -2.44 -5.09 -23.72
C PHE A 138 -3.96 -5.07 -23.72
N GLY A 139 -4.58 -3.95 -24.11
CA GLY A 139 -6.03 -3.80 -24.18
C GLY A 139 -6.64 -3.18 -22.95
N TRP A 140 -5.84 -2.61 -22.05
CA TRP A 140 -6.33 -1.79 -20.94
C TRP A 140 -7.11 -0.59 -21.48
N GLN A 141 -8.25 -0.31 -20.87
CA GLN A 141 -9.09 0.83 -21.18
C GLN A 141 -9.51 1.49 -19.86
N ASN A 142 -9.27 2.78 -19.79
CA ASN A 142 -9.68 3.59 -18.67
C ASN A 142 -10.37 4.85 -19.18
N PHE A 143 -11.56 5.08 -18.68
CA PHE A 143 -12.36 6.27 -18.95
C PHE A 143 -12.70 6.93 -17.64
N ASP A 144 -12.42 8.22 -17.51
CA ASP A 144 -12.92 9.00 -16.40
C ASP A 144 -13.43 10.38 -16.86
N MET A 145 -14.42 10.89 -16.14
CA MET A 145 -15.06 12.15 -16.45
C MET A 145 -15.49 12.84 -15.16
N ASN A 146 -15.36 14.17 -15.14
CA ASN A 146 -16.02 15.00 -14.15
C ASN A 146 -16.72 16.17 -14.86
N VAL A 147 -17.91 16.49 -14.40
CA VAL A 147 -18.64 17.70 -14.74
C VAL A 147 -19.06 18.43 -13.47
N SER A 148 -18.97 19.73 -13.48
CA SER A 148 -19.38 20.57 -12.35
C SER A 148 -19.93 21.91 -12.81
N GLY A 149 -20.80 22.53 -12.00
CA GLY A 149 -21.41 23.79 -12.35
C GLY A 149 -22.27 24.38 -11.23
N GLY A 150 -22.87 25.57 -11.48
CA GLY A 150 -23.83 26.21 -10.60
C GLY A 150 -25.26 25.74 -10.89
N ILE A 151 -25.99 25.34 -9.85
CA ILE A 151 -27.45 25.18 -9.90
C ILE A 151 -28.12 26.55 -9.71
N SER A 152 -27.52 27.38 -8.84
CA SER A 152 -27.87 28.74 -8.56
C SER A 152 -26.66 29.50 -7.99
N ASP A 153 -26.82 30.80 -7.67
CA ASP A 153 -25.75 31.61 -7.08
C ASP A 153 -25.14 31.02 -5.79
N LYS A 154 -25.89 30.18 -5.06
CA LYS A 154 -25.49 29.59 -3.79
C LYS A 154 -25.37 28.08 -3.82
N TRP A 155 -25.81 27.43 -4.89
CA TRP A 155 -25.79 25.96 -4.98
C TRP A 155 -24.96 25.52 -6.17
N LEU A 156 -24.00 24.63 -5.92
CA LEU A 156 -23.10 24.06 -6.90
C LEU A 156 -23.28 22.55 -6.93
N TYR A 157 -22.93 21.92 -8.06
CA TYR A 157 -22.92 20.47 -8.18
C TYR A 157 -21.62 19.95 -8.78
N THR A 158 -21.32 18.71 -8.52
CA THR A 158 -20.28 17.91 -9.18
C THR A 158 -20.78 16.52 -9.44
N ALA A 159 -20.39 15.91 -10.56
CA ALA A 159 -20.66 14.52 -10.86
C ALA A 159 -19.48 13.92 -11.61
N SER A 160 -19.09 12.68 -11.27
CA SER A 160 -17.96 11.99 -11.88
C SER A 160 -18.26 10.53 -12.12
N VAL A 161 -17.64 10.00 -13.17
CA VAL A 161 -17.65 8.59 -13.52
C VAL A 161 -16.22 8.16 -13.80
N TYR A 162 -15.80 7.05 -13.20
CA TYR A 162 -14.55 6.36 -13.49
C TYR A 162 -14.88 4.93 -13.88
N GLN A 163 -14.30 4.46 -14.98
CA GLN A 163 -14.47 3.11 -15.52
C GLN A 163 -13.10 2.56 -15.89
N ASN A 164 -12.73 1.46 -15.30
CA ASN A 164 -11.48 0.75 -15.58
C ASN A 164 -11.79 -0.68 -16.05
N PHE A 165 -11.19 -1.07 -17.15
CA PHE A 165 -11.18 -2.43 -17.64
C PHE A 165 -9.74 -2.79 -18.01
N ASP A 166 -9.13 -3.71 -17.28
CA ASP A 166 -7.78 -4.19 -17.52
C ASP A 166 -7.79 -5.71 -17.72
N PRO A 167 -7.56 -6.21 -18.92
CA PRO A 167 -7.43 -7.66 -19.16
C PRO A 167 -6.14 -8.24 -18.56
N GLY A 168 -5.21 -7.39 -18.12
CA GLY A 168 -3.86 -7.79 -17.72
C GLY A 168 -2.97 -8.15 -18.90
N SER A 169 -1.68 -7.95 -18.75
CA SER A 169 -0.69 -8.32 -19.78
C SER A 169 -0.60 -9.85 -20.00
N PHE A 170 -0.96 -10.63 -18.98
CA PHE A 170 -0.90 -12.10 -18.98
C PHE A 170 -2.24 -12.78 -19.36
N LYS A 171 -3.33 -12.06 -19.52
CA LYS A 171 -4.65 -12.52 -20.03
C LYS A 171 -5.10 -13.88 -19.45
N PRO A 172 -5.68 -13.92 -18.24
CA PRO A 172 -6.22 -15.16 -17.67
C PRO A 172 -7.34 -15.73 -18.57
N LYS A 173 -7.56 -17.07 -18.54
CA LYS A 173 -8.56 -17.72 -19.40
C LYS A 173 -9.94 -17.89 -18.76
N PHE A 174 -10.01 -17.91 -17.42
CA PHE A 174 -11.29 -18.07 -16.73
C PHE A 174 -12.05 -16.75 -16.52
N THR A 175 -11.46 -15.61 -16.91
CA THR A 175 -12.06 -14.29 -16.86
C THR A 175 -11.47 -13.38 -17.94
N ASP A 176 -12.24 -12.38 -18.39
CA ASP A 176 -11.83 -11.42 -19.43
C ASP A 176 -11.04 -10.24 -18.86
N PHE A 177 -10.84 -10.17 -17.54
CA PHE A 177 -10.19 -9.05 -16.88
C PHE A 177 -9.34 -9.49 -15.68
N SER A 178 -8.28 -8.76 -15.42
CA SER A 178 -7.52 -8.78 -14.18
C SER A 178 -8.02 -7.73 -13.17
N ASP A 179 -8.50 -6.58 -13.65
CA ASP A 179 -9.16 -5.54 -12.85
C ASP A 179 -10.30 -4.88 -13.62
N ARG A 180 -11.47 -4.82 -12.98
CA ARG A 180 -12.65 -4.10 -13.46
C ARG A 180 -13.22 -3.29 -12.32
N THR A 181 -12.95 -1.98 -12.35
CA THR A 181 -13.35 -1.05 -11.27
C THR A 181 -14.19 0.09 -11.84
N GLN A 182 -15.28 0.39 -11.16
CA GLN A 182 -16.22 1.46 -11.49
C GLN A 182 -16.43 2.32 -10.25
N LEU A 183 -16.23 3.64 -10.37
CA LEU A 183 -16.53 4.62 -9.33
C LEU A 183 -17.49 5.67 -9.87
N TYR A 184 -18.49 6.01 -9.08
CA TYR A 184 -19.48 7.03 -9.40
C TYR A 184 -19.53 8.01 -8.23
N HIS A 185 -19.38 9.29 -8.51
CA HIS A 185 -19.43 10.35 -7.51
C HIS A 185 -20.51 11.34 -7.89
N ALA A 186 -21.20 11.85 -6.89
CA ALA A 186 -22.11 12.98 -7.02
C ALA A 186 -22.02 13.87 -5.78
N GLY A 187 -22.08 15.17 -5.95
CA GLY A 187 -21.98 16.09 -4.83
C GLY A 187 -22.78 17.37 -5.06
N VAL A 188 -23.24 17.94 -3.96
CA VAL A 188 -23.88 19.25 -3.90
C VAL A 188 -23.20 20.08 -2.84
N THR A 189 -22.85 21.31 -3.20
CA THR A 189 -22.22 22.29 -2.32
C THR A 189 -23.11 23.52 -2.20
N ARG A 190 -23.39 23.91 -0.96
CA ARG A 190 -24.03 25.20 -0.65
C ARG A 190 -22.98 26.20 -0.22
N LEU A 191 -22.89 27.30 -0.94
CA LEU A 191 -22.08 28.45 -0.55
C LEU A 191 -22.77 29.21 0.59
N LEU A 192 -22.03 29.48 1.65
CA LEU A 192 -22.41 30.32 2.77
C LEU A 192 -21.74 31.68 2.64
N GLU A 193 -22.07 32.62 3.51
CA GLU A 193 -21.47 33.93 3.51
C GLU A 193 -19.95 33.90 3.70
N ARG A 194 -19.45 32.97 4.54
CA ARG A 194 -18.03 32.85 4.88
C ARG A 194 -17.53 31.43 4.82
N GLY A 195 -18.04 30.62 3.89
CA GLY A 195 -17.65 29.24 3.80
C GLY A 195 -18.57 28.42 2.91
N SER A 196 -18.58 27.12 3.13
CA SER A 196 -19.41 26.18 2.37
C SER A 196 -19.77 24.94 3.19
N ILE A 197 -20.83 24.27 2.77
CA ILE A 197 -21.19 22.93 3.20
C ILE A 197 -21.39 22.06 1.96
N SER A 198 -20.76 20.89 1.92
CA SER A 198 -20.83 19.96 0.80
C SER A 198 -21.27 18.59 1.29
N ILE A 199 -22.15 17.95 0.55
CA ILE A 199 -22.51 16.53 0.71
C ILE A 199 -22.10 15.80 -0.55
N LEU A 200 -21.29 14.77 -0.37
CA LEU A 200 -20.76 13.94 -1.44
C LEU A 200 -21.23 12.51 -1.25
N TYR A 201 -21.61 11.86 -2.33
CA TYR A 201 -21.91 10.44 -2.40
C TYR A 201 -20.95 9.77 -3.35
N LYS A 202 -20.41 8.61 -2.95
CA LYS A 202 -19.58 7.77 -3.78
C LYS A 202 -20.08 6.33 -3.76
N TYR A 203 -20.25 5.75 -4.94
CA TYR A 203 -20.48 4.32 -5.12
C TYR A 203 -19.30 3.69 -5.81
N SER A 204 -18.79 2.61 -5.28
CA SER A 204 -17.74 1.81 -5.92
C SER A 204 -18.19 0.38 -6.15
N LYS A 205 -17.81 -0.18 -7.30
CA LYS A 205 -17.95 -1.59 -7.64
C LYS A 205 -16.66 -2.04 -8.30
N SER A 206 -16.05 -3.07 -7.75
CA SER A 206 -14.76 -3.54 -8.23
C SER A 206 -14.69 -5.07 -8.20
N ASN A 207 -14.15 -5.61 -9.29
CA ASN A 207 -13.75 -7.00 -9.41
C ASN A 207 -12.30 -7.05 -9.85
N GLY A 208 -11.48 -7.89 -9.22
CA GLY A 208 -10.08 -7.98 -9.59
C GLY A 208 -9.40 -9.23 -9.04
N LEU A 209 -8.44 -9.72 -9.77
CA LEU A 209 -7.75 -10.98 -9.47
C LEU A 209 -6.77 -10.87 -8.29
N GLY A 210 -6.57 -9.66 -7.74
CA GLY A 210 -5.75 -9.46 -6.54
C GLY A 210 -4.34 -10.01 -6.68
N SER A 211 -3.90 -10.81 -5.74
CA SER A 211 -2.54 -11.36 -5.66
C SER A 211 -2.16 -12.35 -6.78
N MET A 212 -3.12 -12.89 -7.54
CA MET A 212 -2.80 -13.72 -8.72
C MET A 212 -2.03 -12.96 -9.81
N VAL A 213 -2.15 -11.65 -9.82
CA VAL A 213 -1.61 -10.79 -10.89
C VAL A 213 -0.08 -10.66 -10.81
N ASN A 214 0.47 -10.69 -9.60
CA ASN A 214 1.86 -10.27 -9.35
C ASN A 214 2.78 -11.40 -8.85
N ALA A 215 2.32 -12.65 -8.88
CA ALA A 215 3.12 -13.80 -8.50
C ALA A 215 3.33 -14.72 -9.70
N ALA A 216 4.59 -15.04 -10.00
CA ALA A 216 4.95 -15.91 -11.11
C ALA A 216 6.20 -16.74 -10.77
N PRO A 217 6.36 -17.92 -11.41
CA PRO A 217 7.51 -18.77 -11.18
C PRO A 217 8.75 -18.30 -11.96
N PHE A 218 9.91 -18.43 -11.34
CA PHE A 218 11.21 -18.16 -11.94
C PHE A 218 12.30 -18.98 -11.28
N ILE A 219 13.52 -18.92 -11.80
CA ILE A 219 14.71 -19.59 -11.26
C ILE A 219 15.58 -18.54 -10.59
N TYR A 220 15.82 -18.70 -9.30
CA TYR A 220 16.86 -17.98 -8.56
C TYR A 220 18.21 -18.63 -8.85
N VAL A 221 19.19 -17.89 -9.41
CA VAL A 221 20.43 -18.47 -9.93
C VAL A 221 21.43 -18.81 -8.79
N GLY A 222 21.39 -18.02 -7.70
CA GLY A 222 22.30 -18.16 -6.56
C GLY A 222 23.21 -16.96 -6.35
N ASP A 223 23.37 -16.12 -7.36
CA ASP A 223 24.18 -14.90 -7.35
C ASP A 223 23.36 -13.61 -7.29
N GLY A 224 22.09 -13.74 -6.86
CA GLY A 224 21.13 -12.64 -6.82
C GLY A 224 20.43 -12.35 -8.15
N SER A 225 20.81 -13.03 -9.21
CA SER A 225 20.13 -12.93 -10.50
C SER A 225 18.99 -13.95 -10.63
N VAL A 226 18.10 -13.70 -11.60
CA VAL A 226 16.95 -14.56 -11.89
C VAL A 226 16.92 -14.94 -13.36
N LYS A 227 16.37 -16.12 -13.64
CA LYS A 227 16.10 -16.60 -15.00
C LYS A 227 14.65 -17.00 -15.14
N GLU A 228 14.07 -16.79 -16.31
CA GLU A 228 12.76 -17.31 -16.64
C GLU A 228 12.80 -18.82 -16.80
N ILE A 229 11.70 -19.48 -16.45
CA ILE A 229 11.53 -20.90 -16.71
C ILE A 229 11.28 -21.09 -18.20
N PRO A 230 11.87 -22.11 -18.86
CA PRO A 230 11.64 -22.36 -20.28
C PRO A 230 10.14 -22.43 -20.63
N GLY A 231 9.72 -21.64 -21.62
CA GLY A 231 8.32 -21.53 -22.05
C GLY A 231 7.44 -20.62 -21.17
N PHE A 232 8.01 -19.93 -20.18
CA PHE A 232 7.30 -19.01 -19.31
C PHE A 232 7.98 -17.63 -19.28
N THR A 233 7.32 -16.62 -19.82
CA THR A 233 7.79 -15.23 -19.81
C THR A 233 7.10 -14.42 -18.71
N LEU A 234 7.88 -13.89 -17.78
CA LEU A 234 7.41 -13.06 -16.68
C LEU A 234 6.64 -11.83 -17.19
N GLY A 235 5.45 -11.64 -16.65
CA GLY A 235 4.58 -10.50 -16.97
C GLY A 235 3.67 -10.67 -18.20
N THR A 236 3.92 -11.66 -19.06
CA THR A 236 3.09 -11.92 -20.25
C THR A 236 2.50 -13.33 -20.31
N THR A 237 3.13 -14.29 -19.62
CA THR A 237 2.59 -15.64 -19.51
C THR A 237 1.71 -15.73 -18.26
N SER A 238 0.49 -16.23 -18.40
CA SER A 238 -0.44 -16.37 -17.28
C SER A 238 -0.02 -17.51 -16.36
N TYR A 239 0.04 -17.21 -15.08
CA TYR A 239 0.16 -18.20 -13.99
C TYR A 239 -1.14 -18.37 -13.21
N ALA A 240 -2.24 -17.80 -13.70
CA ALA A 240 -3.57 -18.07 -13.21
C ALA A 240 -4.06 -19.44 -13.75
N PRO A 241 -4.80 -20.23 -12.94
CA PRO A 241 -5.28 -21.55 -13.34
C PRO A 241 -6.10 -21.48 -14.63
N LEU A 242 -6.13 -22.58 -15.38
CA LEU A 242 -6.92 -22.68 -16.60
C LEU A 242 -8.43 -22.60 -16.31
N GLY A 243 -8.89 -23.27 -15.24
CA GLY A 243 -10.28 -23.27 -14.81
C GLY A 243 -10.57 -22.36 -13.63
N GLY A 244 -11.82 -21.89 -13.52
CA GLY A 244 -12.25 -20.97 -12.47
C GLY A 244 -12.89 -21.62 -11.25
N GLN A 245 -13.15 -22.94 -11.28
CA GLN A 245 -13.83 -23.68 -10.19
C GLN A 245 -12.85 -24.27 -9.16
N PHE A 246 -13.26 -24.23 -7.89
CA PHE A 246 -12.54 -24.88 -6.80
C PHE A 246 -13.51 -25.40 -5.72
N LYS A 247 -13.02 -26.29 -4.86
CA LYS A 247 -13.74 -26.74 -3.67
C LYS A 247 -13.01 -26.28 -2.40
N TYR A 248 -13.76 -25.91 -1.39
CA TYR A 248 -13.24 -25.49 -0.10
C TYR A 248 -14.19 -25.88 1.04
N MET A 249 -13.68 -26.05 2.25
CA MET A 249 -14.52 -26.14 3.42
C MET A 249 -14.80 -24.74 3.95
N ASP A 250 -16.07 -24.45 4.14
CA ASP A 250 -16.47 -23.20 4.75
C ASP A 250 -16.17 -23.21 6.24
N VAL A 251 -15.42 -22.23 6.70
CA VAL A 251 -14.98 -22.10 8.09
C VAL A 251 -16.13 -21.92 9.07
N MET A 252 -17.27 -21.45 8.60
CA MET A 252 -18.46 -21.15 9.45
C MET A 252 -19.31 -22.39 9.74
N ASP A 253 -19.42 -23.34 8.83
CA ASP A 253 -20.32 -24.48 8.95
C ASP A 253 -19.69 -25.85 8.63
N GLY A 254 -18.40 -25.88 8.30
CA GLY A 254 -17.65 -27.10 7.99
C GLY A 254 -18.04 -27.81 6.70
N LYS A 255 -18.95 -27.24 5.91
CA LYS A 255 -19.42 -27.89 4.68
C LYS A 255 -18.46 -27.64 3.52
N ILE A 256 -18.27 -28.67 2.72
CA ILE A 256 -17.56 -28.53 1.44
C ILE A 256 -18.45 -27.81 0.45
N LYS A 257 -17.98 -26.66 -0.02
CA LYS A 257 -18.66 -25.80 -0.99
C LYS A 257 -17.86 -25.77 -2.30
N THR A 258 -18.56 -25.53 -3.41
CA THR A 258 -17.95 -25.23 -4.69
C THR A 258 -18.00 -23.72 -4.90
N GLY A 259 -16.85 -23.12 -5.20
CA GLY A 259 -16.71 -21.70 -5.48
C GLY A 259 -16.17 -21.44 -6.88
N GLN A 260 -16.30 -20.21 -7.33
CA GLN A 260 -15.68 -19.67 -8.54
C GLN A 260 -14.74 -18.54 -8.12
N TRP A 261 -13.57 -18.41 -8.75
CA TRP A 261 -12.65 -17.29 -8.48
C TRP A 261 -13.36 -15.93 -8.57
N GLY A 262 -14.26 -15.77 -9.52
CA GLY A 262 -15.03 -14.54 -9.72
C GLY A 262 -15.93 -14.15 -8.54
N ASP A 263 -16.45 -15.11 -7.78
CA ASP A 263 -17.34 -14.85 -6.64
C ASP A 263 -16.61 -14.14 -5.50
N PHE A 264 -15.31 -14.42 -5.35
CA PHE A 264 -14.46 -13.86 -4.29
C PHE A 264 -13.69 -12.61 -4.72
N THR A 265 -14.07 -11.98 -5.81
CA THR A 265 -13.44 -10.73 -6.28
C THR A 265 -14.43 -9.56 -6.35
N ASN A 266 -15.70 -9.80 -5.99
CA ASN A 266 -16.78 -8.82 -6.10
C ASN A 266 -16.82 -7.93 -4.85
N ASN A 267 -16.46 -6.66 -5.02
CA ASN A 267 -16.43 -5.66 -3.96
C ASN A 267 -17.34 -4.50 -4.33
N ARG A 268 -18.03 -3.95 -3.35
CA ARG A 268 -18.85 -2.74 -3.51
C ARG A 268 -18.81 -1.92 -2.26
N ALA A 269 -19.02 -0.62 -2.39
CA ALA A 269 -19.19 0.25 -1.23
C ALA A 269 -20.12 1.43 -1.57
N HIS A 270 -20.85 1.87 -0.57
CA HIS A 270 -21.59 3.12 -0.54
C HIS A 270 -20.95 4.04 0.50
N GLU A 271 -20.60 5.24 0.09
CA GLU A 271 -19.96 6.24 0.95
C GLU A 271 -20.73 7.55 0.87
N VAL A 272 -21.00 8.16 2.00
CA VAL A 272 -21.53 9.53 2.11
C VAL A 272 -20.56 10.35 2.94
N SER A 273 -20.12 11.48 2.42
CA SER A 273 -19.24 12.42 3.11
C SER A 273 -19.89 13.81 3.23
N ALA A 274 -19.71 14.43 4.37
CA ALA A 274 -20.10 15.80 4.65
C ALA A 274 -18.87 16.64 4.98
N LEU A 275 -18.70 17.77 4.27
CA LEU A 275 -17.60 18.70 4.44
C LEU A 275 -18.18 20.06 4.80
N PHE A 276 -17.65 20.65 5.85
CA PHE A 276 -18.01 22.00 6.29
C PHE A 276 -16.76 22.83 6.50
N ASP A 277 -16.66 23.93 5.78
CA ASP A 277 -15.58 24.92 5.87
C ASP A 277 -16.19 26.26 6.19
N TYR A 278 -15.75 26.91 7.26
CA TYR A 278 -16.33 28.17 7.69
C TYR A 278 -15.33 29.06 8.41
N THR A 279 -15.32 30.34 8.06
CA THR A 279 -14.52 31.36 8.75
C THR A 279 -15.39 32.16 9.70
N LEU A 280 -15.15 32.05 11.02
CA LEU A 280 -15.83 32.85 12.04
C LEU A 280 -15.46 34.32 11.97
N GLY A 281 -16.32 35.16 12.51
CA GLY A 281 -16.12 36.64 12.47
C GLY A 281 -14.84 37.13 13.13
N ASN A 282 -14.28 36.35 14.06
CA ASN A 282 -13.03 36.65 14.75
C ASN A 282 -11.79 35.98 14.08
N GLY A 283 -11.95 35.46 12.85
CA GLY A 283 -10.86 34.91 12.03
C GLY A 283 -10.47 33.44 12.34
N TYR A 284 -11.21 32.72 13.18
CA TYR A 284 -11.05 31.26 13.30
C TYR A 284 -11.60 30.58 12.06
N GLN A 285 -10.83 29.63 11.52
CA GLN A 285 -11.26 28.70 10.47
C GLN A 285 -11.70 27.40 11.09
N LEU A 286 -12.88 26.91 10.73
CA LEU A 286 -13.43 25.63 11.14
C LEU A 286 -13.51 24.73 9.90
N ASN A 287 -12.90 23.53 10.00
CA ASN A 287 -12.97 22.49 8.99
C ASN A 287 -13.53 21.23 9.66
N LEU A 288 -14.75 20.84 9.29
CA LEU A 288 -15.39 19.64 9.81
C LEU A 288 -15.60 18.65 8.67
N ARG A 289 -15.25 17.43 8.90
CA ARG A 289 -15.32 16.32 7.94
C ARG A 289 -16.01 15.13 8.59
N ALA A 290 -17.03 14.61 7.95
CA ALA A 290 -17.69 13.38 8.40
C ALA A 290 -17.85 12.43 7.22
N LYS A 291 -17.70 11.13 7.48
CA LYS A 291 -17.88 10.07 6.49
C LYS A 291 -18.59 8.87 7.09
N PHE A 292 -19.56 8.36 6.38
CA PHE A 292 -20.12 7.04 6.60
C PHE A 292 -19.87 6.17 5.37
N MET A 293 -19.42 4.93 5.59
CA MET A 293 -19.23 3.96 4.52
C MET A 293 -19.76 2.59 4.94
N ASP A 294 -20.44 1.92 4.01
CA ASP A 294 -20.86 0.52 4.08
C ASP A 294 -20.25 -0.25 2.91
N ALA A 295 -19.35 -1.19 3.22
CA ALA A 295 -18.54 -1.89 2.24
C ALA A 295 -18.52 -3.40 2.46
N PRO A 296 -19.48 -4.16 1.92
CA PRO A 296 -19.38 -5.60 1.79
C PRO A 296 -18.29 -5.97 0.78
N GLN A 297 -17.43 -6.92 1.15
CA GLN A 297 -16.22 -7.25 0.44
C GLN A 297 -16.05 -8.76 0.32
N ALA A 298 -15.48 -9.19 -0.80
CA ALA A 298 -14.93 -10.52 -0.96
C ALA A 298 -13.57 -10.40 -1.65
N ASN A 299 -12.57 -11.11 -1.13
CA ASN A 299 -11.24 -11.13 -1.72
C ASN A 299 -10.65 -12.52 -1.57
N TYR A 300 -9.98 -13.02 -2.59
CA TYR A 300 -9.13 -14.17 -2.42
C TYR A 300 -7.66 -13.75 -2.44
N VAL A 301 -6.87 -14.43 -1.65
CA VAL A 301 -5.42 -14.26 -1.59
C VAL A 301 -4.79 -15.61 -1.87
N ASP A 302 -4.01 -15.67 -2.94
CA ASP A 302 -3.30 -16.87 -3.36
C ASP A 302 -1.80 -16.65 -3.16
N PHE A 303 -1.23 -17.40 -2.23
CA PHE A 303 0.21 -17.41 -2.03
C PHE A 303 0.76 -18.63 -2.75
N GLY A 304 1.75 -18.40 -3.63
CA GLY A 304 2.62 -19.46 -4.09
C GLY A 304 3.05 -20.28 -2.88
N GLY A 305 2.96 -21.57 -3.02
CA GLY A 305 3.31 -22.50 -1.94
C GLY A 305 4.75 -22.37 -1.51
N SER A 306 5.13 -23.20 -0.61
CA SER A 306 6.43 -23.18 0.02
C SER A 306 7.59 -23.48 -0.95
N SER A 307 7.38 -24.13 -2.06
CA SER A 307 8.43 -24.35 -3.07
C SER A 307 7.88 -24.98 -4.35
N ILE A 308 8.52 -24.68 -5.47
CA ILE A 308 8.38 -25.43 -6.70
C ILE A 308 9.24 -26.66 -6.59
N PHE A 309 8.67 -27.82 -6.91
CA PHE A 309 9.37 -29.11 -6.87
C PHE A 309 9.15 -29.89 -8.16
N LYS A 310 10.05 -30.82 -8.44
CA LYS A 310 9.86 -31.77 -9.53
C LYS A 310 9.09 -32.98 -8.99
N ALA A 311 7.86 -33.12 -9.44
CA ALA A 311 7.02 -34.23 -9.06
C ALA A 311 7.58 -35.57 -9.58
N THR A 312 7.34 -36.63 -8.84
CA THR A 312 7.68 -38.01 -9.14
C THR A 312 6.43 -38.87 -9.19
N ALA A 313 6.52 -40.08 -9.70
CA ALA A 313 5.39 -41.00 -9.70
C ALA A 313 4.89 -41.32 -8.27
N ALA A 314 5.79 -41.32 -7.27
CA ALA A 314 5.45 -41.53 -5.87
C ALA A 314 4.61 -40.42 -5.25
N ASP A 315 4.59 -39.23 -5.86
CA ASP A 315 3.75 -38.13 -5.38
C ASP A 315 2.26 -38.34 -5.69
N ASN A 316 1.93 -39.30 -6.54
CA ASN A 316 0.57 -39.67 -6.95
C ASN A 316 -0.26 -38.45 -7.45
N LEU A 317 0.37 -37.59 -8.22
CA LEU A 317 -0.26 -36.38 -8.83
C LEU A 317 -0.61 -36.67 -10.28
N PHE A 318 -1.82 -36.34 -10.69
CA PHE A 318 -2.34 -36.59 -12.04
C PHE A 318 -2.94 -35.36 -12.65
N LYS A 319 -2.78 -35.18 -13.97
CA LYS A 319 -3.58 -34.22 -14.73
C LYS A 319 -5.00 -34.75 -14.90
N ASP A 320 -5.94 -33.86 -15.11
CA ASP A 320 -7.35 -34.21 -15.32
C ASP A 320 -7.51 -35.23 -16.46
N GLY A 321 -8.22 -36.33 -16.19
CA GLY A 321 -8.44 -37.41 -17.16
C GLY A 321 -7.20 -38.22 -17.53
N SER A 322 -6.08 -38.12 -16.82
CA SER A 322 -4.86 -38.88 -17.06
C SER A 322 -4.70 -40.00 -16.05
N ASP A 323 -4.29 -41.20 -16.53
CA ASP A 323 -3.89 -42.32 -15.69
C ASP A 323 -2.36 -42.41 -15.53
N THR A 324 -1.61 -41.50 -16.14
CA THR A 324 -0.16 -41.42 -16.00
C THR A 324 0.20 -40.39 -14.93
N PRO A 325 1.02 -40.76 -13.91
CA PRO A 325 1.50 -39.83 -12.90
C PRO A 325 2.21 -38.61 -13.54
N TYR A 326 1.94 -37.44 -13.05
CA TYR A 326 2.63 -36.24 -13.45
C TYR A 326 4.04 -36.19 -12.82
N THR A 327 5.05 -35.99 -13.65
CA THR A 327 6.47 -35.94 -13.23
C THR A 327 7.19 -34.66 -13.62
N GLY A 328 6.42 -33.60 -13.95
CA GLY A 328 6.94 -32.28 -14.26
C GLY A 328 7.16 -31.40 -13.03
N LEU A 329 7.45 -30.10 -13.28
CA LEU A 329 7.50 -29.11 -12.22
C LEU A 329 6.10 -28.82 -11.70
N ALA A 330 5.93 -28.88 -10.39
CA ALA A 330 4.68 -28.60 -9.67
C ALA A 330 4.92 -27.60 -8.55
N GLU A 331 3.88 -26.84 -8.20
CA GLU A 331 3.87 -25.93 -7.05
C GLU A 331 2.66 -26.22 -6.18
N GLY A 332 2.90 -26.42 -4.88
CA GLY A 332 1.84 -26.39 -3.87
C GLY A 332 1.42 -24.96 -3.61
N ARG A 333 0.13 -24.68 -3.71
CA ARG A 333 -0.44 -23.33 -3.52
C ARG A 333 -1.48 -23.35 -2.41
N ARG A 334 -1.56 -22.23 -1.71
CA ARG A 334 -2.51 -22.00 -0.62
C ARG A 334 -3.35 -20.78 -0.94
N THR A 335 -4.66 -20.93 -0.85
CA THR A 335 -5.61 -19.88 -1.16
C THR A 335 -6.47 -19.57 0.06
N TRP A 336 -6.63 -18.30 0.39
CA TRP A 336 -7.56 -17.79 1.39
C TRP A 336 -8.71 -17.05 0.72
N LEU A 337 -9.91 -17.32 1.20
CA LEU A 337 -11.15 -16.73 0.78
C LEU A 337 -11.65 -15.80 1.88
N HIS A 338 -11.27 -14.54 1.78
CA HIS A 338 -11.69 -13.52 2.73
C HIS A 338 -13.08 -13.02 2.39
N ILE A 339 -14.01 -13.15 3.31
CA ILE A 339 -15.37 -12.63 3.20
C ILE A 339 -15.60 -11.71 4.38
N GLY A 340 -16.13 -10.52 4.14
CA GLY A 340 -16.40 -9.60 5.21
C GLY A 340 -17.17 -8.37 4.82
N LYS A 341 -17.42 -7.56 5.82
CA LYS A 341 -18.06 -6.25 5.69
C LYS A 341 -17.33 -5.27 6.59
N VAL A 342 -16.97 -4.12 6.03
CA VAL A 342 -16.47 -2.99 6.80
C VAL A 342 -17.53 -1.89 6.77
N MET A 343 -17.94 -1.46 7.95
CA MET A 343 -18.70 -0.21 8.12
C MET A 343 -17.82 0.77 8.88
N ASN A 344 -17.78 2.01 8.44
CA ASN A 344 -17.09 3.03 9.20
C ASN A 344 -17.94 4.30 9.35
N THR A 345 -17.74 4.98 10.48
CA THR A 345 -18.24 6.32 10.75
C THR A 345 -17.05 7.13 11.25
N LEU A 346 -16.61 8.07 10.43
CA LEU A 346 -15.41 8.85 10.69
C LEU A 346 -15.78 10.31 10.83
N PHE A 347 -15.17 10.96 11.79
CA PHE A 347 -15.27 12.40 11.97
C PHE A 347 -13.89 13.00 12.24
N THR A 348 -13.61 14.12 11.61
CA THR A 348 -12.46 14.98 11.91
C THR A 348 -12.92 16.43 11.96
N GLY A 349 -12.62 17.11 13.06
CA GLY A 349 -12.86 18.53 13.22
C GLY A 349 -11.56 19.26 13.49
N GLU A 350 -11.31 20.38 12.81
CA GLU A 350 -10.15 21.23 13.03
C GLU A 350 -10.57 22.69 13.15
N ALA A 351 -10.07 23.37 14.17
CA ALA A 351 -10.16 24.80 14.34
C ALA A 351 -8.75 25.41 14.24
N SER A 352 -8.55 26.37 13.36
CA SER A 352 -7.26 27.02 13.19
C SER A 352 -7.37 28.55 13.20
N LYS A 353 -6.28 29.19 13.62
CA LYS A 353 -6.20 30.65 13.60
C LYS A 353 -4.75 31.12 13.63
N ARG A 354 -4.46 32.15 12.87
CA ARG A 354 -3.18 32.86 12.91
C ARG A 354 -3.19 33.98 13.95
N PHE A 355 -2.25 33.95 14.89
CA PHE A 355 -2.04 34.94 15.94
C PHE A 355 -0.61 35.52 15.81
N GLY A 356 -0.50 36.71 15.23
CA GLY A 356 0.82 37.28 14.98
C GLY A 356 1.72 36.31 14.20
N ASN A 357 2.76 35.80 14.85
CA ASN A 357 3.73 34.88 14.25
C ASN A 357 3.41 33.39 14.45
N HIS A 358 2.26 33.05 15.03
CA HIS A 358 1.80 31.69 15.29
C HIS A 358 0.68 31.30 14.33
N ASP A 359 0.71 30.07 13.81
CA ASP A 359 -0.39 29.42 13.10
C ASP A 359 -0.83 28.19 13.92
N LEU A 360 -1.81 28.43 14.80
CA LEU A 360 -2.29 27.45 15.76
C LEU A 360 -3.44 26.64 15.18
N ARG A 361 -3.42 25.32 15.36
CA ARG A 361 -4.49 24.39 15.00
C ARG A 361 -4.82 23.47 16.18
N LEU A 362 -6.08 23.26 16.38
CA LEU A 362 -6.62 22.29 17.33
C LEU A 362 -7.53 21.33 16.58
N GLY A 363 -7.30 20.04 16.70
CA GLY A 363 -8.06 19.02 15.99
C GLY A 363 -8.60 17.93 16.88
N LEU A 364 -9.68 17.33 16.43
CA LEU A 364 -10.37 16.18 17.03
C LEU A 364 -10.62 15.15 15.95
N ASN A 365 -10.28 13.88 16.21
CA ASN A 365 -10.67 12.74 15.38
C ASN A 365 -11.53 11.79 16.21
N GLU A 366 -12.64 11.33 15.64
CA GLU A 366 -13.45 10.22 16.13
C GLU A 366 -13.64 9.23 14.98
N TRP A 367 -12.84 8.16 14.95
CA TRP A 367 -12.83 7.17 13.88
C TRP A 367 -13.31 5.83 14.41
N TYR A 368 -14.54 5.50 14.08
CA TYR A 368 -15.18 4.24 14.42
C TYR A 368 -15.24 3.30 13.22
N TYR A 369 -14.74 2.10 13.39
CA TYR A 369 -14.76 1.02 12.38
C TYR A 369 -15.44 -0.20 12.97
N ASN A 370 -16.36 -0.78 12.21
CA ASN A 370 -16.96 -2.07 12.49
C ASN A 370 -16.52 -3.07 11.43
N LEU A 371 -16.05 -4.22 11.85
CA LEU A 371 -15.56 -5.30 11.01
C LEU A 371 -16.34 -6.57 11.31
N ASP A 372 -16.91 -7.19 10.28
CA ASP A 372 -17.41 -8.55 10.28
C ASP A 372 -16.62 -9.33 9.23
N TYR A 373 -15.80 -10.30 9.65
CA TYR A 373 -14.80 -10.92 8.80
C TYR A 373 -14.61 -12.38 9.15
N HIS A 374 -14.53 -13.22 8.11
CA HIS A 374 -14.05 -14.60 8.24
C HIS A 374 -13.28 -15.01 6.99
N SER A 375 -12.43 -16.02 7.13
CA SER A 375 -11.64 -16.55 6.04
C SER A 375 -11.62 -18.06 6.06
N SER A 376 -12.04 -18.65 4.94
CA SER A 376 -11.84 -20.06 4.63
C SER A 376 -10.58 -20.20 3.79
N SER A 377 -9.90 -21.33 3.86
CA SER A 377 -8.73 -21.56 3.02
C SER A 377 -8.69 -22.99 2.50
N PHE A 378 -7.93 -23.19 1.45
CA PHE A 378 -7.68 -24.51 0.87
C PHE A 378 -6.30 -24.57 0.23
N GLN A 379 -5.82 -25.77 0.01
CA GLN A 379 -4.57 -26.04 -0.70
C GLN A 379 -4.87 -26.77 -2.01
N TRP A 380 -4.02 -26.54 -3.00
CA TRP A 380 -4.02 -27.24 -4.26
C TRP A 380 -2.61 -27.31 -4.83
N THR A 381 -2.36 -28.25 -5.72
CA THR A 381 -1.08 -28.37 -6.44
C THR A 381 -1.33 -28.11 -7.91
N GLY A 382 -0.55 -27.19 -8.49
CA GLY A 382 -0.64 -26.87 -9.91
C GLY A 382 0.63 -27.22 -10.66
N THR A 383 0.51 -27.40 -11.99
CA THR A 383 1.68 -27.49 -12.86
C THR A 383 2.37 -26.12 -12.95
N VAL A 384 3.71 -26.13 -13.06
CA VAL A 384 4.47 -24.90 -13.35
C VAL A 384 4.57 -24.73 -14.87
N SER A 385 3.54 -24.10 -15.40
CA SER A 385 3.35 -23.88 -16.84
C SER A 385 2.46 -22.67 -17.11
N ALA A 386 2.36 -22.23 -18.36
CA ALA A 386 1.32 -21.30 -18.77
C ALA A 386 -0.05 -21.92 -18.49
N TYR A 387 -0.94 -21.15 -17.82
CA TYR A 387 -2.26 -21.62 -17.39
C TYR A 387 -2.19 -22.95 -16.64
N PRO A 388 -1.71 -22.95 -15.40
CA PRO A 388 -1.51 -24.16 -14.61
C PRO A 388 -2.73 -25.08 -14.58
N ASP A 389 -2.53 -26.36 -14.86
CA ASP A 389 -3.51 -27.40 -14.54
C ASP A 389 -3.51 -27.65 -13.05
N ILE A 390 -4.68 -27.76 -12.44
CA ILE A 390 -4.80 -28.20 -11.05
C ILE A 390 -4.68 -29.72 -11.05
N LEU A 391 -3.68 -30.23 -10.33
CA LEU A 391 -3.36 -31.66 -10.26
C LEU A 391 -4.25 -32.36 -9.23
N GLU A 392 -4.76 -33.54 -9.61
CA GLU A 392 -5.45 -34.46 -8.72
C GLU A 392 -4.43 -35.26 -7.90
N LYS A 393 -4.55 -35.28 -6.58
CA LYS A 393 -3.83 -36.18 -5.70
C LYS A 393 -4.67 -37.42 -5.52
N ARG A 394 -4.11 -38.61 -5.82
CA ARG A 394 -4.74 -39.90 -5.56
C ARG A 394 -4.09 -40.57 -4.33
N TYR A 395 -4.91 -41.16 -3.47
CA TYR A 395 -4.49 -41.75 -2.20
C TYR A 395 -4.58 -43.27 -2.26
N ASP A 396 -3.83 -43.94 -1.38
CA ASP A 396 -3.75 -45.39 -1.33
C ASP A 396 -5.09 -46.09 -0.95
N ASP A 397 -5.99 -45.34 -0.32
CA ASP A 397 -7.35 -45.80 0.02
C ASP A 397 -8.32 -45.70 -1.16
N GLY A 398 -7.88 -45.35 -2.35
CA GLY A 398 -8.67 -45.20 -3.55
C GLY A 398 -9.44 -43.87 -3.67
N THR A 399 -9.29 -42.98 -2.70
CA THR A 399 -9.86 -41.63 -2.79
C THR A 399 -8.95 -40.70 -3.59
N SER A 400 -9.52 -39.59 -4.08
CA SER A 400 -8.76 -38.56 -4.76
C SER A 400 -9.32 -37.18 -4.51
N ASP A 401 -8.46 -36.17 -4.55
CA ASP A 401 -8.88 -34.76 -4.53
C ASP A 401 -7.96 -33.84 -5.34
N LYS A 402 -8.52 -32.72 -5.80
CA LYS A 402 -7.79 -31.59 -6.38
C LYS A 402 -7.55 -30.47 -5.37
N PHE A 403 -8.38 -30.38 -4.35
CA PHE A 403 -8.42 -29.31 -3.39
C PHE A 403 -8.44 -29.90 -1.99
N ARG A 404 -7.33 -29.82 -1.29
CA ARG A 404 -7.29 -30.20 0.11
C ARG A 404 -8.08 -29.15 0.90
N GLY A 405 -9.08 -29.61 1.58
CA GLY A 405 -10.11 -28.81 2.22
C GLY A 405 -9.64 -27.92 3.32
N PHE A 406 -8.37 -27.61 3.50
CA PHE A 406 -7.85 -26.53 4.32
C PHE A 406 -6.66 -26.89 5.17
N ASN A 407 -6.35 -26.11 5.88
CA ASN A 407 -5.49 -25.18 6.58
C ASN A 407 -4.62 -25.82 7.62
N GLU A 408 -3.38 -25.48 7.58
CA GLU A 408 -2.47 -25.59 8.72
C GLU A 408 -2.66 -24.47 9.76
N LEU A 409 -3.60 -23.55 9.54
CA LEU A 409 -3.90 -22.39 10.38
C LEU A 409 -5.28 -22.52 11.01
N SER A 410 -5.49 -21.81 12.13
CA SER A 410 -6.80 -21.70 12.75
C SER A 410 -7.83 -21.09 11.81
N PRO A 411 -9.12 -21.43 11.99
CA PRO A 411 -10.20 -20.65 11.37
C PRO A 411 -10.05 -19.18 11.70
N GLU A 412 -10.13 -18.32 10.68
CA GLU A 412 -10.09 -16.88 10.88
C GLU A 412 -11.49 -16.33 11.04
N TYR A 413 -11.73 -15.63 12.14
CA TYR A 413 -13.00 -14.97 12.42
C TYR A 413 -12.81 -13.75 13.30
N THR A 414 -13.40 -12.64 12.90
CA THR A 414 -13.45 -11.41 13.69
C THR A 414 -14.79 -10.72 13.48
N LYS A 415 -15.50 -10.46 14.55
CA LYS A 415 -16.71 -9.62 14.53
C LYS A 415 -16.69 -8.61 15.67
N GLY A 416 -16.57 -7.34 15.33
CA GLY A 416 -16.48 -6.32 16.35
C GLY A 416 -16.09 -4.95 15.81
N TYR A 417 -15.60 -4.09 16.69
CA TYR A 417 -15.27 -2.72 16.35
C TYR A 417 -13.95 -2.26 16.98
N GLU A 418 -13.35 -1.28 16.34
CA GLU A 418 -12.35 -0.41 16.95
C GLU A 418 -12.76 1.06 16.85
N ASN A 419 -12.41 1.82 17.87
CA ASN A 419 -12.63 3.24 17.94
C ASN A 419 -11.37 3.99 18.33
N LYS A 420 -11.11 5.12 17.68
CA LYS A 420 -9.99 6.02 17.90
C LYS A 420 -10.53 7.42 18.14
N LEU A 421 -10.56 7.82 19.40
CA LEU A 421 -10.87 9.19 19.79
C LEU A 421 -9.56 9.92 20.08
N ALA A 422 -9.24 10.96 19.33
CA ALA A 422 -7.99 11.68 19.48
C ALA A 422 -8.16 13.19 19.47
N LEU A 423 -7.39 13.85 20.33
CA LEU A 423 -7.19 15.29 20.32
C LEU A 423 -5.76 15.58 19.85
N TYR A 424 -5.59 16.61 19.02
CA TYR A 424 -4.26 17.07 18.63
C TYR A 424 -4.18 18.58 18.53
N ILE A 425 -2.95 19.07 18.70
CA ILE A 425 -2.62 20.48 18.57
C ILE A 425 -1.34 20.61 17.74
N THR A 426 -1.28 21.62 16.87
CA THR A 426 -0.05 22.01 16.17
C THR A 426 0.10 23.52 16.19
N ASP A 427 1.35 23.99 16.21
CA ASP A 427 1.67 25.38 16.04
C ASP A 427 2.90 25.56 15.13
N SER A 428 2.76 26.43 14.15
CA SER A 428 3.86 26.91 13.31
C SER A 428 4.24 28.30 13.78
N TRP A 429 5.40 28.43 14.42
CA TRP A 429 5.87 29.68 15.04
C TRP A 429 7.06 30.26 14.28
N THR A 430 6.85 31.43 13.66
CA THR A 430 7.94 32.23 13.10
C THR A 430 8.59 33.07 14.23
N VAL A 431 9.59 32.48 14.89
CA VAL A 431 10.26 33.11 16.05
C VAL A 431 11.00 34.39 15.63
N THR A 432 11.71 34.31 14.51
CA THR A 432 12.38 35.42 13.82
C THR A 432 12.28 35.20 12.32
N PRO A 433 12.61 36.23 11.48
CA PRO A 433 12.68 36.01 10.02
C PRO A 433 13.63 34.88 9.57
N LYS A 434 14.51 34.41 10.45
CA LYS A 434 15.49 33.35 10.19
C LYS A 434 15.18 32.04 10.90
N LEU A 435 14.35 32.03 11.94
CA LEU A 435 14.04 30.86 12.75
C LEU A 435 12.56 30.57 12.74
N ASN A 436 12.21 29.40 12.23
CA ASN A 436 10.87 28.84 12.30
C ASN A 436 10.88 27.56 13.13
N LEU A 437 9.88 27.43 13.98
CA LEU A 437 9.62 26.23 14.77
C LEU A 437 8.25 25.68 14.39
N TYR A 438 8.14 24.37 14.33
CA TYR A 438 6.88 23.65 14.26
C TYR A 438 6.85 22.61 15.37
N PHE A 439 5.78 22.58 16.13
CA PHE A 439 5.55 21.57 17.13
C PHE A 439 4.11 21.09 17.12
N GLY A 440 3.96 19.85 17.54
CA GLY A 440 2.65 19.23 17.59
C GLY A 440 2.58 18.14 18.66
N GLY A 441 1.37 17.93 19.16
CA GLY A 441 1.05 16.87 20.11
C GLY A 441 -0.29 16.22 19.78
N ARG A 442 -0.38 14.91 20.01
CA ARG A 442 -1.60 14.10 19.85
C ARG A 442 -1.76 13.21 21.05
N LEU A 443 -2.99 13.07 21.53
CA LEU A 443 -3.39 12.09 22.51
C LEU A 443 -4.58 11.32 21.96
N GLU A 444 -4.50 9.98 21.95
CA GLU A 444 -5.53 9.11 21.37
C GLU A 444 -5.96 8.03 22.36
N TYR A 445 -7.24 7.96 22.63
CA TYR A 445 -7.86 6.83 23.30
C TYR A 445 -8.31 5.80 22.26
N TYR A 446 -7.67 4.64 22.29
CA TYR A 446 -7.96 3.49 21.42
C TYR A 446 -8.77 2.45 22.17
N ARG A 447 -9.90 2.05 21.62
CA ARG A 447 -10.73 0.97 22.12
C ARG A 447 -11.00 -0.05 21.03
N MET A 448 -10.83 -1.32 21.38
CA MET A 448 -11.19 -2.47 20.55
C MET A 448 -12.10 -3.40 21.36
N SER A 449 -13.16 -3.91 20.72
CA SER A 449 -14.03 -4.96 21.26
C SER A 449 -14.48 -5.86 20.11
N ALA A 450 -14.04 -7.11 20.12
CA ALA A 450 -14.36 -8.06 19.06
C ALA A 450 -14.47 -9.48 19.58
N ASP A 451 -15.32 -10.28 18.94
CA ASP A 451 -15.35 -11.73 19.06
C ASP A 451 -14.36 -12.28 18.02
N GLN A 452 -13.36 -13.00 18.48
CA GLN A 452 -12.27 -13.55 17.66
C GLN A 452 -11.97 -14.97 18.08
N ILE A 453 -11.56 -15.81 17.11
CA ILE A 453 -10.99 -17.13 17.43
C ILE A 453 -9.65 -16.94 18.14
N PRO A 454 -9.36 -17.63 19.24
CA PRO A 454 -8.06 -17.57 19.90
C PRO A 454 -6.93 -17.97 18.93
N PHE A 455 -5.76 -17.34 19.12
CA PHE A 455 -4.57 -17.68 18.35
C PHE A 455 -4.02 -19.04 18.79
N GLU A 456 -4.64 -20.10 18.30
CA GLU A 456 -4.22 -21.47 18.44
C GLU A 456 -4.33 -22.17 17.07
N ARG A 457 -3.62 -23.26 16.88
CA ARG A 457 -3.64 -23.97 15.60
C ARG A 457 -4.70 -25.06 15.62
N TYR A 458 -5.78 -24.80 14.94
CA TYR A 458 -6.86 -25.74 14.71
C TYR A 458 -6.89 -26.16 13.23
N SER A 459 -5.79 -26.73 12.76
CA SER A 459 -5.69 -27.20 11.37
C SER A 459 -6.78 -28.23 11.10
N GLY A 460 -7.52 -28.02 10.01
CA GLY A 460 -8.56 -28.95 9.64
C GLY A 460 -9.92 -28.75 10.30
N PHE A 461 -10.06 -27.76 11.16
CA PHE A 461 -11.28 -27.53 11.93
C PHE A 461 -12.06 -26.33 11.40
N HIS A 462 -13.35 -26.30 11.69
CA HIS A 462 -14.23 -25.13 11.49
C HIS A 462 -14.73 -24.59 12.83
N ILE A 463 -15.41 -23.46 12.81
CA ILE A 463 -16.02 -22.86 14.00
C ILE A 463 -17.14 -23.77 14.51
N GLY A 464 -17.09 -24.11 15.79
CA GLY A 464 -18.04 -25.04 16.42
C GLY A 464 -17.50 -26.46 16.62
N ASP A 465 -16.39 -26.82 15.97
CA ASP A 465 -15.73 -28.11 16.18
C ASP A 465 -15.14 -28.21 17.58
N THR A 466 -14.85 -29.45 17.94
CA THR A 466 -14.16 -29.80 19.18
C THR A 466 -12.76 -30.32 18.86
N HIS A 467 -11.75 -29.71 19.45
CA HIS A 467 -10.36 -30.14 19.36
C HIS A 467 -9.90 -30.78 20.67
N THR A 468 -9.27 -31.97 20.60
CA THR A 468 -8.68 -32.62 21.75
C THR A 468 -7.17 -32.57 21.62
N TYR A 469 -6.50 -31.98 22.60
CA TYR A 469 -5.05 -31.88 22.67
C TYR A 469 -4.43 -33.26 23.08
N ALA A 470 -3.11 -33.37 22.88
CA ALA A 470 -2.37 -34.61 23.20
C ALA A 470 -2.41 -34.96 24.70
N ASP A 471 -2.65 -33.98 25.59
CA ASP A 471 -2.82 -34.18 27.02
C ASP A 471 -4.24 -34.61 27.43
N GLY A 472 -5.14 -34.80 26.44
CA GLY A 472 -6.54 -35.16 26.66
C GLY A 472 -7.47 -33.97 26.90
N THR A 473 -6.97 -32.76 26.99
CA THR A 473 -7.81 -31.57 27.14
C THR A 473 -8.63 -31.33 25.88
N THR A 474 -9.95 -31.17 26.04
CA THR A 474 -10.87 -30.94 24.92
C THR A 474 -11.40 -29.51 24.97
N VAL A 475 -11.29 -28.78 23.87
CA VAL A 475 -11.79 -27.41 23.71
C VAL A 475 -12.71 -27.31 22.52
N LYS A 476 -13.76 -26.48 22.62
CA LYS A 476 -14.61 -26.12 21.52
C LYS A 476 -14.06 -24.87 20.82
N ILE A 477 -13.97 -24.91 19.50
CA ILE A 477 -13.47 -23.80 18.70
C ILE A 477 -14.59 -22.77 18.54
N GLU A 478 -14.59 -21.78 19.40
CA GLU A 478 -15.62 -20.74 19.46
C GLU A 478 -14.98 -19.35 19.56
N PRO A 479 -15.58 -18.32 18.93
CA PRO A 479 -15.16 -16.94 19.12
C PRO A 479 -15.22 -16.53 20.60
N ARG A 480 -14.20 -15.86 21.08
CA ARG A 480 -14.14 -15.29 22.42
C ARG A 480 -14.06 -13.77 22.34
N ARG A 481 -14.70 -13.09 23.29
CA ARG A 481 -14.68 -11.64 23.39
C ARG A 481 -13.32 -11.14 23.85
N VAL A 482 -12.70 -10.31 23.01
CA VAL A 482 -11.46 -9.58 23.32
C VAL A 482 -11.79 -8.10 23.45
N ILE A 483 -11.43 -7.48 24.58
CA ILE A 483 -11.62 -6.06 24.84
C ILE A 483 -10.26 -5.46 25.20
N LYS A 484 -9.84 -4.42 24.49
CA LYS A 484 -8.63 -3.66 24.77
C LYS A 484 -8.93 -2.16 24.79
N ASN A 485 -8.47 -1.49 25.84
CA ASN A 485 -8.57 -0.03 26.00
C ASN A 485 -7.17 0.50 26.27
N LYS A 486 -6.68 1.40 25.43
CA LYS A 486 -5.29 1.86 25.46
C LYS A 486 -5.20 3.36 25.15
N LEU A 487 -4.15 3.98 25.65
CA LEU A 487 -3.79 5.35 25.35
C LEU A 487 -2.56 5.39 24.46
N ASN A 488 -2.68 6.04 23.31
CA ASN A 488 -1.60 6.33 22.38
C ASN A 488 -1.26 7.81 22.44
N TYR A 489 -0.04 8.16 22.05
CA TYR A 489 0.39 9.55 21.93
C TYR A 489 1.33 9.72 20.75
N ALA A 490 1.39 10.94 20.21
CA ALA A 490 2.42 11.38 19.30
C ALA A 490 2.87 12.80 19.67
N ALA A 491 4.14 13.08 19.41
CA ALA A 491 4.70 14.42 19.57
C ALA A 491 5.73 14.68 18.49
N THR A 492 5.82 15.93 18.03
CA THR A 492 6.81 16.37 17.04
C THR A 492 7.35 17.75 17.38
N LEU A 493 8.63 17.95 17.09
CA LEU A 493 9.30 19.25 17.13
C LEU A 493 10.20 19.37 15.91
N GLN A 494 10.09 20.46 15.17
CA GLN A 494 10.97 20.80 14.06
C GLN A 494 11.48 22.21 14.22
N GLY A 495 12.76 22.42 13.91
CA GLY A 495 13.38 23.74 13.83
C GLY A 495 14.06 23.93 12.48
N THR A 496 13.88 25.09 11.85
CA THR A 496 14.60 25.49 10.64
C THR A 496 15.21 26.85 10.87
N TYR A 497 16.55 26.94 10.69
CA TYR A 497 17.30 28.17 10.83
C TYR A 497 18.01 28.55 9.54
N GLN A 498 17.78 29.78 9.07
CA GLN A 498 18.34 30.31 7.84
C GLN A 498 19.54 31.20 8.15
N PHE A 499 20.76 30.74 7.89
CA PHE A 499 21.98 31.50 8.10
C PHE A 499 22.12 32.64 7.08
N THR A 500 21.89 32.30 5.79
CA THR A 500 21.95 33.23 4.67
C THR A 500 20.70 33.06 3.81
N LYS A 501 20.56 33.86 2.75
CA LYS A 501 19.46 33.70 1.77
C LYS A 501 19.47 32.35 1.06
N ASN A 502 20.63 31.70 1.04
CA ASN A 502 20.87 30.50 0.25
C ASN A 502 21.10 29.24 1.11
N PHE A 503 21.49 29.40 2.39
CA PHE A 503 21.90 28.29 3.23
C PHE A 503 21.20 28.30 4.58
N GLY A 504 20.66 27.14 4.95
CA GLY A 504 20.00 26.90 6.22
C GLY A 504 20.25 25.49 6.76
N VAL A 505 19.79 25.28 7.97
CA VAL A 505 19.76 23.95 8.63
C VAL A 505 18.35 23.66 9.09
N THR A 506 18.01 22.36 9.12
CA THR A 506 16.75 21.86 9.66
C THR A 506 17.01 20.67 10.54
N ALA A 507 16.24 20.53 11.61
CA ALA A 507 16.25 19.34 12.45
C ALA A 507 14.84 19.07 12.95
N ASP A 508 14.48 17.80 13.07
CA ASP A 508 13.21 17.38 13.65
C ASP A 508 13.33 16.11 14.47
N ALA A 509 12.43 15.99 15.45
CA ALA A 509 12.25 14.83 16.27
C ALA A 509 10.75 14.54 16.40
N THR A 510 10.35 13.34 16.08
CA THR A 510 8.95 12.88 16.13
C THR A 510 8.89 11.54 16.84
N VAL A 511 7.90 11.34 17.68
CA VAL A 511 7.56 10.04 18.25
C VAL A 511 6.08 9.79 18.09
N ALA A 512 5.70 8.59 17.66
CA ALA A 512 4.33 8.12 17.70
C ALA A 512 4.26 6.74 18.33
N THR A 513 3.15 6.48 19.00
CA THR A 513 2.85 5.18 19.59
C THR A 513 1.52 4.67 19.10
N ARG A 514 1.42 3.34 18.95
CA ARG A 514 0.15 2.66 18.67
C ARG A 514 0.09 1.30 19.33
N PHE A 515 -1.10 0.78 19.49
CA PHE A 515 -1.31 -0.64 19.75
C PHE A 515 -1.76 -1.34 18.46
N PRO A 516 -1.51 -2.64 18.36
CA PRO A 516 -1.98 -3.42 17.22
C PRO A 516 -3.50 -3.29 17.04
N ARG A 517 -3.93 -3.20 15.79
CA ARG A 517 -5.33 -3.02 15.38
C ARG A 517 -6.02 -4.38 15.26
N ILE A 518 -7.35 -4.35 15.19
CA ILE A 518 -8.18 -5.56 15.11
C ILE A 518 -7.83 -6.42 13.88
N ASN A 519 -7.44 -5.80 12.76
CA ASN A 519 -7.11 -6.49 11.51
C ASN A 519 -5.66 -7.00 11.43
N GLU A 520 -4.79 -6.65 12.38
CA GLU A 520 -3.37 -7.08 12.37
C GLU A 520 -3.17 -8.51 12.91
N TYR A 521 -4.23 -9.14 13.37
CA TYR A 521 -4.20 -10.50 13.89
C TYR A 521 -4.81 -11.53 12.95
N ALA A 522 -4.97 -11.19 11.67
CA ALA A 522 -5.50 -12.08 10.63
C ALA A 522 -6.78 -12.83 11.07
N GLY A 523 -7.69 -12.12 11.75
CA GLY A 523 -8.96 -12.71 12.22
C GLY A 523 -8.87 -13.57 13.47
N THR A 524 -7.70 -13.72 14.08
CA THR A 524 -7.52 -14.43 15.36
C THR A 524 -7.30 -13.44 16.51
N GLY A 525 -7.66 -13.84 17.72
CA GLY A 525 -7.46 -13.00 18.91
C GLY A 525 -5.99 -12.89 19.28
N PRO A 526 -5.53 -11.70 19.71
CA PRO A 526 -4.15 -11.52 20.15
C PRO A 526 -3.89 -12.20 21.49
N THR A 527 -2.71 -12.76 21.64
CA THR A 527 -2.20 -13.10 22.98
C THR A 527 -1.82 -11.84 23.74
N ASP A 528 -1.72 -11.91 25.07
CA ASP A 528 -1.29 -10.75 25.88
C ASP A 528 0.15 -10.33 25.56
N GLU A 529 1.01 -11.27 25.16
CA GLU A 529 2.37 -10.98 24.73
C GLU A 529 2.43 -10.20 23.41
N GLN A 530 1.52 -10.46 22.50
CA GLN A 530 1.41 -9.76 21.22
C GLN A 530 0.87 -8.33 21.39
N TYR A 531 0.06 -8.09 22.41
CA TYR A 531 -0.62 -6.82 22.58
C TYR A 531 0.26 -5.78 23.29
N LYS A 532 1.42 -5.49 22.71
CA LYS A 532 2.39 -4.51 23.19
C LYS A 532 2.29 -3.18 22.45
N ARG A 533 2.67 -2.11 23.13
CA ARG A 533 2.75 -0.78 22.50
C ARG A 533 3.89 -0.76 21.49
N VAL A 534 3.57 -0.45 20.25
CA VAL A 534 4.55 -0.11 19.21
C VAL A 534 4.95 1.34 19.40
N THR A 535 6.25 1.61 19.42
CA THR A 535 6.80 2.96 19.52
C THR A 535 7.72 3.22 18.34
N ILE A 536 7.52 4.36 17.66
CA ILE A 536 8.27 4.75 16.47
C ILE A 536 8.86 6.13 16.72
N PRO A 537 10.12 6.26 17.17
CA PRO A 537 10.88 7.51 17.15
C PRO A 537 11.49 7.73 15.76
N LEU A 538 11.44 8.97 15.28
CA LEU A 538 12.08 9.49 14.08
C LEU A 538 12.85 10.75 14.44
N ILE A 539 14.14 10.79 14.15
CA ILE A 539 15.02 11.96 14.37
C ILE A 539 15.74 12.24 13.06
N ARG A 540 15.69 13.49 12.60
CA ARG A 540 16.37 13.91 11.40
C ARG A 540 17.10 15.24 11.63
N GLY A 541 18.19 15.42 10.90
CA GLY A 541 18.93 16.68 10.89
C GLY A 541 19.69 16.84 9.60
N GLY A 542 19.73 18.06 9.07
CA GLY A 542 20.34 18.29 7.78
C GLY A 542 20.47 19.75 7.39
N ILE A 543 20.88 19.94 6.15
CA ILE A 543 21.15 21.23 5.54
C ILE A 543 20.20 21.47 4.38
N THR A 544 19.90 22.73 4.11
CA THR A 544 19.19 23.21 2.94
C THR A 544 20.04 24.24 2.21
N TYR A 545 20.09 24.13 0.89
CA TYR A 545 20.77 25.10 0.04
C TYR A 545 19.91 25.42 -1.18
N LYS A 546 19.76 26.72 -1.47
CA LYS A 546 18.98 27.16 -2.61
C LYS A 546 19.62 28.35 -3.33
N ASN A 547 19.66 28.26 -4.65
CA ASN A 547 19.95 29.37 -5.52
C ASN A 547 19.05 29.33 -6.77
N ARG A 548 19.38 30.09 -7.82
CA ARG A 548 18.56 30.12 -9.06
C ARG A 548 18.63 28.82 -9.85
N PHE A 549 19.61 27.95 -9.63
CA PHE A 549 19.87 26.75 -10.40
C PHE A 549 19.56 25.45 -9.65
N ILE A 550 19.64 25.50 -8.34
CA ILE A 550 19.50 24.31 -7.50
C ILE A 550 18.76 24.63 -6.21
N ASP A 551 17.86 23.76 -5.83
CA ASP A 551 17.23 23.65 -4.51
C ASP A 551 17.58 22.28 -3.94
N LEU A 552 18.34 22.22 -2.84
CA LEU A 552 18.92 21.01 -2.29
C LEU A 552 18.57 20.88 -0.82
N THR A 553 18.17 19.66 -0.42
CA THR A 553 18.05 19.26 0.99
C THR A 553 18.81 17.97 1.20
N SER A 554 19.65 17.92 2.23
CA SER A 554 20.40 16.74 2.61
C SER A 554 20.26 16.46 4.10
N MET A 555 19.76 15.26 4.45
CA MET A 555 19.38 14.92 5.83
C MET A 555 19.92 13.56 6.25
N VAL A 556 20.40 13.48 7.48
CA VAL A 556 20.64 12.22 8.20
C VAL A 556 19.36 11.88 8.97
N THR A 557 18.98 10.62 8.97
CA THR A 557 17.74 10.12 9.57
C THR A 557 18.04 8.93 10.47
N TYR A 558 17.52 8.95 11.68
CA TYR A 558 17.38 7.77 12.53
C TYR A 558 15.91 7.49 12.74
N ILE A 559 15.48 6.26 12.46
CA ILE A 559 14.11 5.79 12.73
C ILE A 559 14.19 4.39 13.32
N SER A 560 13.29 4.09 14.26
CA SER A 560 13.12 2.72 14.74
C SER A 560 11.65 2.38 14.96
N LYS A 561 11.35 1.10 15.07
CA LYS A 561 10.02 0.59 15.40
C LYS A 561 10.18 -0.58 16.35
N SER A 562 9.60 -0.50 17.54
CA SER A 562 9.60 -1.57 18.52
C SER A 562 8.36 -2.44 18.40
N ASN A 563 8.43 -3.64 18.99
CA ASN A 563 7.29 -4.56 19.13
C ASN A 563 6.54 -4.80 17.80
N ASN A 564 7.28 -4.96 16.69
CA ASN A 564 6.69 -5.52 15.48
C ASN A 564 6.25 -6.95 15.78
N ILE A 565 5.08 -7.31 15.27
CA ILE A 565 4.53 -8.65 15.38
C ILE A 565 4.62 -9.29 14.00
N ASP A 566 5.13 -10.51 13.94
CA ASP A 566 5.23 -11.29 12.72
C ASP A 566 5.04 -12.77 13.00
N GLN A 567 4.54 -13.50 12.02
CA GLN A 567 4.44 -14.95 12.03
C GLN A 567 5.42 -15.51 11.01
N GLN A 568 6.49 -16.15 11.48
CA GLN A 568 7.47 -16.76 10.60
C GLN A 568 7.22 -18.27 10.50
N ASN A 569 7.09 -18.75 9.28
CA ASN A 569 7.17 -20.18 9.00
C ASN A 569 8.65 -20.56 8.96
N VAL A 570 9.06 -21.35 9.95
CA VAL A 570 10.42 -21.88 10.04
C VAL A 570 10.40 -23.29 9.48
N THR A 571 11.14 -23.51 8.40
CA THR A 571 11.25 -24.84 7.77
C THR A 571 12.53 -25.53 8.25
N LYS A 572 12.42 -26.82 8.59
CA LYS A 572 13.58 -27.64 8.94
C LYS A 572 14.47 -27.78 7.70
N PRO A 573 15.76 -27.37 7.77
CA PRO A 573 16.67 -27.45 6.64
C PRO A 573 16.68 -28.81 5.96
N GLY A 574 16.58 -28.82 4.62
CA GLY A 574 16.59 -30.03 3.82
C GLY A 574 15.31 -30.89 3.86
N THR A 575 14.23 -30.33 4.42
CA THR A 575 12.92 -31.02 4.51
C THR A 575 11.77 -30.08 4.14
N THR A 576 10.56 -30.63 4.01
CA THR A 576 9.32 -29.87 3.86
C THR A 576 8.62 -29.60 5.19
N GLN A 577 9.20 -30.04 6.32
CA GLN A 577 8.61 -29.88 7.65
C GLN A 577 8.72 -28.41 8.09
N SER A 578 7.59 -27.74 8.29
CA SER A 578 7.52 -26.35 8.69
C SER A 578 6.70 -26.16 9.96
N LYS A 579 7.11 -25.21 10.80
CA LYS A 579 6.35 -24.74 11.97
C LYS A 579 6.30 -23.24 11.96
N THR A 580 5.15 -22.65 12.28
CA THR A 580 5.00 -21.21 12.43
C THR A 580 5.41 -20.79 13.84
N THR A 581 6.22 -19.78 13.94
CA THR A 581 6.66 -19.17 15.20
C THR A 581 6.19 -17.71 15.21
N LEU A 582 5.58 -17.31 16.33
CA LEU A 582 5.23 -15.91 16.57
C LEU A 582 6.48 -15.17 17.06
N LEU A 583 6.69 -13.98 16.49
CA LEU A 583 7.82 -13.12 16.82
C LEU A 583 7.35 -11.73 17.24
N ILE A 584 8.05 -11.19 18.23
CA ILE A 584 7.97 -9.77 18.60
C ILE A 584 9.40 -9.23 18.55
N TYR A 585 9.63 -8.26 17.67
CA TYR A 585 10.98 -7.75 17.39
C TYR A 585 10.95 -6.25 17.10
N GLY A 586 12.11 -5.65 17.05
CA GLY A 586 12.30 -4.27 16.65
C GLY A 586 13.05 -4.14 15.32
N ILE A 587 12.99 -2.95 14.75
CA ILE A 587 13.80 -2.53 13.61
C ILE A 587 14.39 -1.16 13.94
N GLN A 588 15.62 -0.93 13.52
CA GLN A 588 16.24 0.39 13.56
C GLN A 588 16.96 0.68 12.24
N THR A 589 16.89 1.92 11.80
CA THR A 589 17.50 2.36 10.56
C THR A 589 18.24 3.67 10.78
N LEU A 590 19.50 3.70 10.37
CA LEU A 590 20.24 4.92 10.14
C LEU A 590 20.30 5.15 8.63
N GLY A 591 19.97 6.35 8.18
CA GLY A 591 19.92 6.70 6.78
C GLY A 591 20.44 8.10 6.49
N TRP A 592 20.74 8.34 5.24
CA TRP A 592 21.08 9.62 4.68
C TRP A 592 20.33 9.80 3.35
N THR A 593 19.60 10.92 3.21
CA THR A 593 18.85 11.24 2.03
C THR A 593 19.23 12.63 1.53
N THR A 594 19.50 12.75 0.24
CA THR A 594 19.71 14.03 -0.44
C THR A 594 18.72 14.13 -1.58
N SER A 595 17.94 15.22 -1.60
CA SER A 595 17.02 15.58 -2.68
C SER A 595 17.44 16.92 -3.27
N ALA A 596 17.41 17.01 -4.60
CA ALA A 596 17.76 18.23 -5.31
C ALA A 596 16.81 18.45 -6.50
N GLU A 597 16.34 19.70 -6.64
CA GLU A 597 15.70 20.22 -7.85
C GLU A 597 16.72 21.08 -8.59
N ILE A 598 17.00 20.76 -9.85
CA ILE A 598 18.07 21.37 -10.64
C ILE A 598 17.48 21.99 -11.90
N HIS A 599 17.68 23.29 -12.07
CA HIS A 599 17.17 24.11 -13.19
C HIS A 599 18.34 24.79 -13.92
N PRO A 600 19.17 24.07 -14.68
CA PRO A 600 20.40 24.62 -15.27
C PRO A 600 20.14 25.64 -16.38
N PHE A 601 19.01 25.52 -17.11
CA PHE A 601 18.57 26.43 -18.16
C PHE A 601 17.04 26.41 -18.34
N LYS A 602 16.50 27.35 -19.08
CA LYS A 602 15.04 27.49 -19.28
C LYS A 602 14.46 26.22 -19.92
N GLY A 603 13.35 25.74 -19.34
CA GLY A 603 12.61 24.59 -19.83
C GLY A 603 13.11 23.23 -19.34
N PHE A 604 14.32 23.13 -18.77
CA PHE A 604 14.83 21.90 -18.18
C PHE A 604 14.67 21.87 -16.66
N ASN A 605 14.17 20.77 -16.16
CA ASN A 605 14.13 20.45 -14.73
C ASN A 605 14.62 19.02 -14.49
N LEU A 606 15.44 18.82 -13.44
CA LEU A 606 15.86 17.51 -12.97
C LEU A 606 15.58 17.43 -11.47
N HIS A 607 14.64 16.58 -11.08
CA HIS A 607 14.58 16.09 -9.70
C HIS A 607 15.56 14.93 -9.53
N ALA A 608 16.40 15.01 -8.51
CA ALA A 608 17.35 13.95 -8.14
C ALA A 608 17.20 13.60 -6.66
N LEU A 609 17.03 12.32 -6.36
CA LEU A 609 16.99 11.80 -5.00
C LEU A 609 18.00 10.68 -4.84
N PHE A 610 18.78 10.75 -3.79
CA PHE A 610 19.67 9.68 -3.33
C PHE A 610 19.35 9.34 -1.89
N THR A 611 19.14 8.06 -1.58
CA THR A 611 18.98 7.58 -0.21
C THR A 611 19.93 6.40 0.02
N TYR A 612 20.71 6.49 1.07
CA TYR A 612 21.39 5.36 1.69
C TYR A 612 20.74 5.08 3.04
N GLN A 613 20.41 3.82 3.31
CA GLN A 613 19.79 3.41 4.57
C GLN A 613 20.30 2.03 5.00
N LYS A 614 20.44 1.84 6.31
CA LYS A 614 20.85 0.56 6.88
C LYS A 614 19.79 0.08 7.88
N PRO A 615 18.69 -0.54 7.40
CA PRO A 615 17.68 -1.13 8.28
C PRO A 615 18.22 -2.43 8.88
N THR A 616 18.17 -2.56 10.21
CA THR A 616 18.64 -3.74 10.92
C THR A 616 17.60 -4.26 11.91
N TYR A 617 17.56 -5.57 12.06
CA TYR A 617 16.75 -6.21 13.08
C TYR A 617 17.31 -5.94 14.48
N LYS A 618 16.40 -5.81 15.44
CA LYS A 618 16.67 -5.64 16.86
C LYS A 618 15.75 -6.57 17.66
N ASP A 619 16.30 -7.23 18.68
CA ASP A 619 15.56 -8.17 19.52
C ASP A 619 14.89 -9.31 18.70
N TYR A 620 15.50 -9.67 17.55
CA TYR A 620 15.01 -10.70 16.64
C TYR A 620 15.66 -12.04 16.96
N PHE A 621 14.94 -12.86 17.68
CA PHE A 621 15.40 -14.19 18.11
C PHE A 621 14.32 -15.24 17.85
N ILE A 622 14.66 -16.29 17.11
CA ILE A 622 13.82 -17.48 16.90
C ILE A 622 14.44 -18.64 17.65
N LYS A 623 13.72 -19.14 18.66
CA LYS A 623 14.03 -20.45 19.22
C LYS A 623 13.62 -21.52 18.20
N SER A 624 14.54 -22.34 17.79
CA SER A 624 14.26 -23.38 16.79
C SER A 624 13.15 -24.32 17.28
N PRO A 625 12.08 -24.52 16.50
CA PRO A 625 11.04 -25.49 16.85
C PRO A 625 11.42 -26.94 16.52
N PHE A 626 12.66 -27.19 16.04
CA PHE A 626 13.15 -28.49 15.61
C PHE A 626 14.38 -28.89 16.42
N GLU A 627 14.37 -30.13 16.89
CA GLU A 627 15.50 -30.73 17.58
C GLU A 627 16.72 -30.84 16.64
N GLY A 628 17.89 -30.50 17.15
CA GLY A 628 19.15 -30.50 16.40
C GLY A 628 19.33 -29.37 15.39
N VAL A 629 18.37 -28.45 15.29
CA VAL A 629 18.49 -27.22 14.47
C VAL A 629 18.79 -26.04 15.38
N PRO A 630 19.88 -25.27 15.14
CA PRO A 630 20.26 -24.13 15.98
C PRO A 630 19.18 -23.05 16.02
N ASP A 631 19.11 -22.32 17.15
CA ASP A 631 18.35 -21.09 17.27
C ASP A 631 18.89 -20.01 16.31
N LEU A 632 18.03 -19.15 15.83
CA LEU A 632 18.41 -18.02 14.98
C LEU A 632 18.43 -16.71 15.80
N ASN A 633 19.59 -16.06 15.81
CA ASN A 633 19.73 -14.68 16.24
C ASN A 633 19.97 -13.79 15.01
N ALA A 634 18.96 -13.03 14.61
CA ALA A 634 19.04 -12.12 13.46
C ALA A 634 19.39 -10.68 13.86
N ASN A 635 19.75 -10.40 15.13
CA ASN A 635 20.12 -9.07 15.57
C ASN A 635 21.29 -8.50 14.76
N GLY A 636 21.11 -7.25 14.27
CA GLY A 636 22.09 -6.57 13.44
C GLY A 636 22.11 -6.99 11.96
N ASN A 637 21.39 -8.06 11.59
CA ASN A 637 21.19 -8.40 10.18
C ASN A 637 20.34 -7.33 9.49
N THR A 638 20.62 -7.12 8.20
CA THR A 638 19.81 -6.21 7.38
C THR A 638 18.39 -6.79 7.22
N VAL A 639 17.40 -5.95 7.36
CA VAL A 639 16.01 -6.33 7.17
C VAL A 639 15.80 -6.79 5.73
N LYS A 640 15.15 -7.93 5.55
CA LYS A 640 14.87 -8.50 4.23
C LYS A 640 13.95 -7.56 3.41
N GLU A 641 14.05 -7.63 2.09
CA GLU A 641 13.24 -6.92 1.11
C GLU A 641 13.35 -5.37 1.13
N ILE A 642 14.13 -4.79 2.03
CA ILE A 642 14.40 -3.35 2.05
C ILE A 642 15.74 -3.05 1.39
N PRO A 643 15.79 -2.31 0.27
CA PRO A 643 17.03 -1.93 -0.36
C PRO A 643 17.79 -0.88 0.47
N GLN A 644 19.12 -1.00 0.51
CA GLN A 644 19.97 -0.04 1.22
C GLN A 644 20.25 1.24 0.40
N ILE A 645 20.15 1.15 -0.92
CA ILE A 645 20.38 2.27 -1.84
C ILE A 645 19.13 2.49 -2.67
N LEU A 646 18.69 3.73 -2.73
CA LEU A 646 17.62 4.21 -3.59
C LEU A 646 18.12 5.43 -4.36
N ILE A 647 17.91 5.45 -5.68
CA ILE A 647 18.24 6.61 -6.53
C ILE A 647 17.00 6.91 -7.37
N GLU A 648 16.63 8.18 -7.45
CA GLU A 648 15.58 8.64 -8.36
C GLU A 648 16.14 9.80 -9.17
N LEU A 649 15.95 9.75 -10.49
CA LEU A 649 16.33 10.80 -11.42
C LEU A 649 15.15 11.04 -12.35
N ASP A 650 14.55 12.22 -12.26
CA ASP A 650 13.35 12.60 -13.00
C ASP A 650 13.64 13.83 -13.88
N PRO A 651 14.41 13.70 -14.99
CA PRO A 651 14.62 14.80 -15.91
C PRO A 651 13.35 15.10 -16.71
N SER A 652 13.07 16.38 -16.93
CA SER A 652 12.03 16.82 -17.84
C SER A 652 12.46 18.06 -18.62
N TYR A 653 11.96 18.17 -19.84
CA TYR A 653 12.27 19.27 -20.74
C TYR A 653 11.03 19.73 -21.51
N ASN A 654 10.75 21.02 -21.42
CA ASN A 654 9.73 21.67 -22.25
C ASN A 654 10.37 22.03 -23.59
N ILE A 655 10.09 21.23 -24.63
CA ILE A 655 10.58 21.44 -26.00
C ILE A 655 9.97 22.74 -26.54
N THR A 656 8.69 22.94 -26.27
CA THR A 656 7.93 24.16 -26.47
C THR A 656 7.08 24.41 -25.24
N ASP A 657 6.33 25.51 -25.19
CA ASP A 657 5.35 25.76 -24.10
C ASP A 657 4.21 24.71 -24.09
N ASP A 658 3.97 24.03 -25.22
CA ASP A 658 2.90 23.03 -25.38
C ASP A 658 3.41 21.59 -25.35
N ILE A 659 4.70 21.34 -25.54
CA ILE A 659 5.27 19.98 -25.63
C ILE A 659 6.30 19.76 -24.54
N ARG A 660 6.02 18.80 -23.66
CA ARG A 660 6.91 18.35 -22.59
C ARG A 660 7.35 16.91 -22.79
N LEU A 661 8.65 16.68 -22.68
CA LEU A 661 9.27 15.36 -22.55
C LEU A 661 9.71 15.14 -21.11
N TRP A 662 9.52 13.92 -20.59
CA TRP A 662 9.96 13.57 -19.24
C TRP A 662 10.42 12.10 -19.17
N LEU A 663 11.34 11.82 -18.26
CA LEU A 663 11.81 10.48 -17.93
C LEU A 663 11.82 10.32 -16.39
N SER A 664 11.79 9.08 -15.93
CA SER A 664 11.98 8.74 -14.53
C SER A 664 12.79 7.44 -14.44
N PHE A 665 13.88 7.50 -13.73
CA PHE A 665 14.76 6.36 -13.44
C PHE A 665 14.77 6.16 -11.94
N ARG A 666 14.41 4.97 -11.48
CA ARG A 666 14.40 4.61 -10.07
C ARG A 666 15.23 3.35 -9.86
N TYR A 667 16.35 3.49 -9.18
CA TYR A 667 17.19 2.36 -8.82
C TYR A 667 16.89 1.91 -7.40
N PHE A 668 16.59 0.63 -7.25
CA PHE A 668 16.50 -0.07 -5.99
C PHE A 668 17.71 -0.98 -5.87
N GLY A 669 18.54 -0.77 -4.85
CA GLY A 669 19.71 -1.58 -4.59
C GLY A 669 19.36 -3.02 -4.21
N LYS A 670 20.39 -3.80 -3.95
CA LYS A 670 20.27 -5.18 -3.48
C LYS A 670 19.34 -5.31 -2.27
N THR A 671 18.48 -6.35 -2.28
CA THR A 671 17.61 -6.74 -1.16
C THR A 671 17.92 -8.15 -0.68
N TYR A 672 17.91 -8.38 0.63
CA TYR A 672 18.08 -9.73 1.16
C TYR A 672 16.77 -10.53 1.09
N ALA A 673 16.88 -11.81 0.75
CA ALA A 673 15.76 -12.73 0.55
C ALA A 673 15.48 -13.61 1.79
N ASN A 674 16.35 -13.57 2.81
CA ASN A 674 16.20 -14.35 4.03
C ASN A 674 16.76 -13.61 5.27
N LEU A 675 16.44 -14.13 6.46
CA LEU A 675 16.77 -13.52 7.75
C LEU A 675 18.27 -13.52 8.08
N THR A 676 19.00 -14.52 7.60
CA THR A 676 20.45 -14.66 7.83
C THR A 676 21.30 -13.78 6.92
N ASN A 677 20.69 -13.09 5.98
CA ASN A 677 21.36 -12.36 4.89
C ASN A 677 22.31 -13.23 4.04
N ALA A 678 22.03 -14.52 3.95
CA ALA A 678 22.78 -15.46 3.13
C ALA A 678 22.39 -15.36 1.64
N LEU A 679 21.12 -15.06 1.37
CA LEU A 679 20.55 -14.95 0.02
C LEU A 679 20.06 -13.53 -0.24
N TYR A 680 20.16 -13.10 -1.51
CA TYR A 680 19.79 -11.75 -1.91
C TYR A 680 19.36 -11.71 -3.38
N PHE A 681 18.62 -10.68 -3.75
CA PHE A 681 18.35 -10.31 -5.13
C PHE A 681 19.16 -9.07 -5.51
N ASN A 682 19.67 -9.04 -6.74
CA ASN A 682 20.41 -7.90 -7.28
C ASN A 682 19.51 -6.66 -7.40
N GLY A 683 20.14 -5.49 -7.41
CA GLY A 683 19.43 -4.23 -7.62
C GLY A 683 18.76 -4.17 -9.00
N ARG A 684 17.69 -3.38 -9.09
CA ARG A 684 16.92 -3.20 -10.33
C ARG A 684 16.62 -1.73 -10.58
N TRP A 685 16.36 -1.42 -11.84
CA TRP A 685 15.81 -0.14 -12.28
C TRP A 685 14.31 -0.28 -12.57
N GLU A 686 13.55 0.69 -12.13
CA GLU A 686 12.20 0.94 -12.62
C GLU A 686 12.26 2.20 -13.49
N THR A 687 11.77 2.12 -14.71
CA THR A 687 11.96 3.18 -15.69
C THR A 687 10.65 3.58 -16.35
N PHE A 688 10.46 4.89 -16.45
CA PHE A 688 9.29 5.49 -17.07
C PHE A 688 9.73 6.64 -17.97
N GLY A 689 8.90 6.94 -18.95
CA GLY A 689 9.12 8.11 -19.79
C GLY A 689 7.85 8.48 -20.54
N GLY A 690 7.75 9.70 -20.97
CA GLY A 690 6.57 10.11 -21.70
C GLY A 690 6.71 11.46 -22.37
N VAL A 691 5.79 11.69 -23.28
CA VAL A 691 5.58 12.99 -23.94
C VAL A 691 4.14 13.43 -23.70
N THR A 692 3.97 14.70 -23.43
CA THR A 692 2.67 15.36 -23.28
C THR A 692 2.63 16.50 -24.27
N TRP A 693 1.54 16.62 -25.02
CA TRP A 693 1.31 17.69 -25.97
C TRP A 693 -0.06 18.34 -25.74
N ASN A 694 -0.06 19.62 -25.37
CA ASN A 694 -1.24 20.45 -25.31
C ASN A 694 -1.55 20.93 -26.74
N VAL A 695 -2.39 20.20 -27.46
CA VAL A 695 -2.76 20.50 -28.85
C VAL A 695 -3.46 21.88 -28.92
N ASN A 696 -4.26 22.16 -27.92
CA ASN A 696 -4.89 23.45 -27.69
C ASN A 696 -5.40 23.53 -26.22
N ARG A 697 -6.06 24.63 -25.84
CA ARG A 697 -6.60 24.84 -24.48
C ARG A 697 -7.60 23.77 -24.03
N HIS A 698 -8.18 23.01 -24.95
CA HIS A 698 -9.19 21.99 -24.65
C HIS A 698 -8.67 20.55 -24.76
N LEU A 699 -7.65 20.31 -25.56
CA LEU A 699 -7.18 18.98 -25.90
C LEU A 699 -5.71 18.79 -25.54
N THR A 700 -5.45 17.82 -24.69
CA THR A 700 -4.11 17.31 -24.38
C THR A 700 -4.03 15.86 -24.78
N VAL A 701 -2.93 15.44 -25.44
CA VAL A 701 -2.61 14.05 -25.75
C VAL A 701 -1.27 13.67 -25.14
N GLY A 702 -1.12 12.41 -24.79
CA GLY A 702 0.10 11.91 -24.17
C GLY A 702 0.40 10.48 -24.55
N ALA A 703 1.69 10.14 -24.48
CA ALA A 703 2.17 8.78 -24.53
C ALA A 703 3.13 8.55 -23.36
N THR A 704 2.97 7.43 -22.67
CA THR A 704 3.82 7.03 -21.53
C THR A 704 4.37 5.64 -21.79
N VAL A 705 5.65 5.45 -21.54
CA VAL A 705 6.30 4.14 -21.57
C VAL A 705 6.67 3.74 -20.15
N ILE A 706 6.27 2.54 -19.76
CA ILE A 706 6.54 1.97 -18.45
C ILE A 706 7.51 0.81 -18.62
N ASN A 707 8.52 0.74 -17.73
CA ASN A 707 9.57 -0.26 -17.77
C ASN A 707 10.28 -0.33 -19.15
N PHE A 708 10.75 0.83 -19.64
CA PHE A 708 11.35 0.90 -20.99
C PHE A 708 12.67 0.13 -21.11
N LEU A 709 13.35 -0.17 -19.99
CA LEU A 709 14.48 -1.10 -19.97
C LEU A 709 14.05 -2.57 -19.95
N ASN A 710 12.75 -2.86 -19.90
CA ASN A 710 12.16 -4.19 -19.85
C ASN A 710 12.81 -5.11 -18.80
N GLN A 711 13.10 -4.58 -17.62
CA GLN A 711 13.63 -5.35 -16.51
C GLN A 711 12.55 -6.24 -15.90
N LYS A 712 12.88 -7.47 -15.59
CA LYS A 712 11.95 -8.41 -14.93
C LYS A 712 11.71 -8.05 -13.48
N GLY A 713 12.76 -7.62 -12.78
CA GLY A 713 12.70 -7.18 -11.38
C GLY A 713 12.13 -8.25 -10.44
N ALA A 714 12.27 -9.53 -10.81
CA ALA A 714 11.73 -10.62 -10.01
C ALA A 714 12.45 -10.73 -8.67
N SER A 715 11.66 -10.86 -7.60
CA SER A 715 12.15 -10.94 -6.21
C SER A 715 11.12 -11.61 -5.30
N GLY A 716 11.53 -11.93 -4.06
CA GLY A 716 10.64 -12.49 -3.06
C GLY A 716 11.41 -13.09 -1.88
N THR A 717 10.69 -13.68 -0.95
CA THR A 717 11.27 -14.49 0.13
C THR A 717 11.55 -15.88 -0.38
N ILE A 718 12.76 -16.41 -0.14
CA ILE A 718 13.10 -17.80 -0.47
C ILE A 718 12.68 -18.66 0.70
N ASN A 719 11.56 -19.35 0.54
CA ASN A 719 11.00 -20.23 1.56
C ASN A 719 11.89 -21.46 1.80
N GLY A 720 12.00 -21.87 3.05
CA GLY A 720 12.89 -22.95 3.46
C GLY A 720 14.35 -22.54 3.67
N ALA A 721 14.65 -21.25 3.45
CA ALA A 721 15.99 -20.70 3.61
C ALA A 721 16.13 -19.78 4.85
N GLU A 722 15.16 -19.77 5.74
CA GLU A 722 15.11 -18.82 6.86
C GLU A 722 16.31 -18.99 7.81
N LEU A 723 16.75 -20.24 8.02
CA LEU A 723 17.79 -20.61 8.98
C LEU A 723 19.13 -20.99 8.33
N ILE A 724 19.27 -20.89 7.00
CA ILE A 724 20.51 -21.30 6.33
C ILE A 724 21.66 -20.34 6.64
N SER A 725 22.86 -20.89 6.77
CA SER A 725 24.08 -20.09 6.87
C SER A 725 24.55 -19.59 5.50
N LYS A 726 25.52 -18.69 5.49
CA LYS A 726 26.13 -18.19 4.24
C LYS A 726 26.87 -19.31 3.49
N GLU A 727 27.45 -20.26 4.19
CA GLU A 727 28.14 -21.42 3.65
C GLU A 727 27.19 -22.36 2.94
N GLU A 728 25.93 -22.39 3.38
CA GLU A 728 24.87 -23.20 2.80
C GLU A 728 24.15 -22.53 1.61
N ALA A 729 24.42 -21.26 1.34
CA ALA A 729 23.76 -20.49 0.28
C ALA A 729 23.82 -21.17 -1.09
N GLY A 730 24.90 -21.91 -1.38
CA GLY A 730 25.07 -22.67 -2.62
C GLY A 730 24.02 -23.76 -2.86
N LYS A 731 23.33 -24.25 -1.81
CA LYS A 731 22.23 -25.21 -1.92
C LYS A 731 21.01 -24.62 -2.66
N TYR A 732 20.91 -23.29 -2.73
CA TYR A 732 19.84 -22.56 -3.41
C TYR A 732 20.26 -22.06 -4.79
N SER A 733 21.32 -22.60 -5.38
CA SER A 733 21.70 -22.32 -6.77
C SER A 733 20.72 -23.00 -7.74
N ASN A 734 20.26 -22.27 -8.74
CA ASN A 734 19.23 -22.69 -9.70
C ASN A 734 17.93 -23.17 -9.01
N PHE A 735 17.54 -22.47 -7.97
CA PHE A 735 16.37 -22.78 -7.16
C PHE A 735 15.09 -22.26 -7.82
N TYR A 736 14.11 -23.15 -8.01
CA TYR A 736 12.79 -22.78 -8.54
C TYR A 736 11.93 -22.16 -7.44
N MET A 737 11.38 -20.98 -7.69
CA MET A 737 10.51 -20.29 -6.76
C MET A 737 9.48 -19.43 -7.48
N SER A 738 8.44 -19.01 -6.74
CA SER A 738 7.49 -17.99 -7.16
C SER A 738 7.74 -16.68 -6.40
N GLY A 739 7.51 -15.55 -7.05
CA GLY A 739 7.65 -14.22 -6.44
C GLY A 739 7.07 -13.11 -7.30
N SER A 740 7.23 -11.88 -6.83
CA SER A 740 6.78 -10.67 -7.52
C SER A 740 7.71 -10.33 -8.69
N TYR A 741 7.18 -9.56 -9.65
CA TYR A 741 7.91 -9.10 -10.82
C TYR A 741 7.39 -7.72 -11.26
N LEU A 742 8.15 -7.01 -12.11
CA LEU A 742 7.71 -5.75 -12.71
C LEU A 742 6.78 -6.02 -13.91
N ARG A 743 5.85 -5.09 -14.16
CA ARG A 743 5.07 -5.11 -15.39
C ARG A 743 6.02 -5.13 -16.60
N PRO A 744 5.68 -5.85 -17.68
CA PRO A 744 6.51 -5.86 -18.90
C PRO A 744 6.55 -4.46 -19.52
N PHE A 745 7.46 -4.26 -20.48
CA PHE A 745 7.46 -3.05 -21.31
C PHE A 745 6.05 -2.74 -21.79
N THR A 746 5.55 -1.56 -21.43
CA THR A 746 4.17 -1.14 -21.71
C THR A 746 4.16 0.27 -22.27
N VAL A 747 3.44 0.47 -23.38
CA VAL A 747 3.14 1.80 -23.91
C VAL A 747 1.68 2.12 -23.63
N GLU A 748 1.44 3.26 -23.02
CA GLU A 748 0.13 3.80 -22.70
C GLU A 748 -0.11 5.08 -23.49
N PHE A 749 -1.32 5.27 -23.99
CA PHE A 749 -1.78 6.48 -24.66
C PHE A 749 -2.87 7.14 -23.81
N SER A 750 -2.86 8.45 -23.77
CA SER A 750 -3.84 9.24 -23.04
C SER A 750 -4.36 10.39 -23.87
N THR A 751 -5.63 10.72 -23.65
CA THR A 751 -6.28 11.89 -24.20
C THR A 751 -7.10 12.54 -23.09
N THR A 752 -6.95 13.84 -22.93
CA THR A 752 -7.73 14.67 -21.99
C THR A 752 -8.43 15.77 -22.76
N PHE A 753 -9.72 15.88 -22.58
CA PHE A 753 -10.54 16.97 -23.14
C PHE A 753 -11.16 17.79 -22.01
N LYS A 754 -10.98 19.12 -22.07
CA LYS A 754 -11.50 20.11 -21.09
C LYS A 754 -12.45 21.08 -21.77
N PHE A 755 -13.57 21.38 -21.14
CA PHE A 755 -14.58 22.31 -21.67
C PHE A 755 -15.24 23.14 -20.57
#